data_0d4b42c693b53ec4979691a32d0dced5
#
_entry.id   0d4b42c693b53ec4979691a32d0dced5
#
_cell.length_a   1.000
_cell.length_b   1.000
_cell.length_c   1.000
_cell.angle_alpha   90.00
_cell.angle_beta   90.00
_cell.angle_gamma   90.00
#
_symmetry.space_group_name_H-M   'P 1'
#
loop_
_entity.id
_entity.type
_entity.pdbx_description
1 polymer ?
#
loop_
_entity_poly.entity_id
_entity_poly.type
_entity_poly.pdbx_seq_one_letter_code
_entity_poly.pdbx_strand_id
1 'polypeptide(L)'
;MAVAVIGGAVTGLASMVAGGAWLATRLTGGRLSGGLGNWLAVTGRLASSPGDPQAAWGDLATGLPGPVVYWACTLAVALMVGAVIAAGFVVWRRVWSPARSRFGVPADARVARPRDVGPLVVSGTVPPTGRLLLGRLAPRGPILATEDRERHPARGRRAVREQGDRGSVALIGPTRSGKTVLASAGIIGWDGPVVALSVKRDLYDTTAAARARRGDLAVFDPGGVTGLPTARWTPLREVTTTSGAKRAGRALAQAIPRNGVTGGDYWKSHGETLTSAYMCLAGLSKLLDPPTGERSEPLTIGRLASWAYLHVGIRDPLVNDLVRRGLADDQPLEVRLLARDALTKLMAFEGEDPKIRASIYATARLAFEAWTEPAVAHSASLDPRDFYWSDELHEQRPRYVDLEWLIDGESGRANTLYLAAPSTEFDRLTPVLGGLLGDLREQIHAWDIAGRQLSKPLLIVIDEAGQLELQWLPEEVSTIAGLGGMFVTGWQSKAQITHRYGTLADAVLGGHRSKVIFNGTDDPSTLDYVSRVAGTEHVAQRGWSADTSGGRKTVSEHPQREDLLPAHVIRQMRRQEAVLLHGTLPPIHLRLVRWWEDHDLGRLVPTADNGRPLPAPASGTCPVTVGGPRPEPEPVVDPTVVAESVASLPSPRGTPDNGSRLVRTGARRASTTAEHTGQGKLDLTADGPSPSAGNRVAANCERCGTKVPVGAGRTASYGSRAVVFCSPSCPHPGNTSAQDPNRE
;
A
#
# COMPACT_ATOMS: atom_id res chain seq x y z
N MET A 1 -4.97 50.17 28.12
CA MET A 1 -3.96 49.11 28.08
C MET A 1 -2.54 49.67 27.76
N ALA A 2 -2.32 50.48 26.73
CA ALA A 2 -1.00 51.04 26.40
C ALA A 2 -0.37 51.86 27.54
N VAL A 3 -1.11 52.72 28.22
CA VAL A 3 -0.61 53.54 29.32
C VAL A 3 -0.13 52.70 30.52
N ALA A 4 -0.80 51.62 30.82
CA ALA A 4 -0.39 50.70 31.90
C ALA A 4 0.88 49.92 31.56
N VAL A 5 1.06 49.55 30.31
CA VAL A 5 2.27 48.87 29.80
C VAL A 5 3.48 49.80 29.81
N ILE A 6 3.30 51.03 29.33
CA ILE A 6 4.37 52.04 29.35
C ILE A 6 4.74 52.39 30.77
N GLY A 7 3.77 52.63 31.68
CA GLY A 7 4.03 52.87 33.08
C GLY A 7 4.78 51.74 33.78
N GLY A 8 4.41 50.46 33.47
CA GLY A 8 5.08 49.29 33.99
C GLY A 8 6.53 49.14 33.48
N ALA A 9 6.78 49.45 32.21
CA ALA A 9 8.11 49.40 31.63
C ALA A 9 9.05 50.47 32.23
N VAL A 10 8.56 51.70 32.41
CA VAL A 10 9.33 52.81 33.01
C VAL A 10 9.64 52.53 34.48
N THR A 11 8.65 52.01 35.25
CA THR A 11 8.87 51.59 36.64
C THR A 11 9.85 50.43 36.77
N GLY A 12 9.77 49.45 35.86
CA GLY A 12 10.72 48.33 35.78
C GLY A 12 12.15 48.79 35.50
N LEU A 13 12.33 49.71 34.55
CA LEU A 13 13.64 50.29 34.25
C LEU A 13 14.25 51.05 35.46
N ALA A 14 13.45 51.88 36.14
CA ALA A 14 13.88 52.61 37.34
C ALA A 14 14.27 51.63 38.46
N SER A 15 13.55 50.56 38.64
CA SER A 15 13.88 49.49 39.64
C SER A 15 15.15 48.71 39.30
N MET A 16 15.44 48.49 38.02
CA MET A 16 16.70 47.88 37.57
C MET A 16 17.90 48.79 37.86
N VAL A 17 17.79 50.08 37.52
CA VAL A 17 18.80 51.10 37.75
C VAL A 17 19.07 51.24 39.23
N ALA A 18 18.02 51.24 40.08
CA ALA A 18 18.17 51.28 41.56
C ALA A 18 18.76 49.99 42.12
N GLY A 19 18.40 48.82 41.58
CA GLY A 19 19.00 47.55 41.93
C GLY A 19 20.48 47.49 41.61
N GLY A 20 20.89 48.04 40.46
CA GLY A 20 22.30 48.22 40.10
C GLY A 20 23.06 49.12 41.04
N ALA A 21 22.50 50.28 41.42
CA ALA A 21 23.05 51.16 42.41
C ALA A 21 23.16 50.51 43.80
N TRP A 22 22.15 49.79 44.23
CA TRP A 22 22.16 49.05 45.48
C TRP A 22 23.28 47.99 45.50
N LEU A 23 23.44 47.25 44.44
CA LEU A 23 24.54 46.26 44.35
C LEU A 23 25.90 46.95 44.36
N ALA A 24 26.05 48.02 43.60
CA ALA A 24 27.30 48.80 43.50
C ALA A 24 27.70 49.41 44.83
N THR A 25 26.77 50.06 45.59
CA THR A 25 27.02 50.67 46.91
C THR A 25 27.33 49.61 47.94
N ARG A 26 26.75 48.43 47.88
CA ARG A 26 27.07 47.28 48.77
C ARG A 26 28.51 46.81 48.61
N LEU A 27 29.06 46.81 47.43
CA LEU A 27 30.44 46.43 47.13
C LEU A 27 31.46 47.44 47.71
N THR A 28 31.06 48.71 47.86
CA THR A 28 31.89 49.78 48.36
C THR A 28 31.61 50.18 49.81
N GLY A 29 30.68 49.48 50.50
CA GLY A 29 30.29 49.83 51.87
C GLY A 29 29.39 51.05 52.02
N GLY A 30 28.85 51.58 50.93
CA GLY A 30 27.92 52.68 50.86
C GLY A 30 26.46 52.30 51.18
N ARG A 31 25.57 53.30 51.11
CA ARG A 31 24.11 53.13 51.32
C ARG A 31 23.30 53.76 50.21
N LEU A 32 22.21 53.10 49.82
CA LEU A 32 21.22 53.66 48.91
C LEU A 32 19.98 54.09 49.70
N SER A 33 19.50 55.30 49.44
CA SER A 33 18.28 55.86 50.06
C SER A 33 17.30 56.34 48.97
N GLY A 34 16.05 56.57 49.31
CA GLY A 34 15.03 57.07 48.42
C GLY A 34 14.03 56.01 47.96
N GLY A 35 12.88 56.45 47.41
CA GLY A 35 11.82 55.63 46.92
C GLY A 35 11.66 55.72 45.39
N LEU A 36 10.64 55.04 44.86
CA LEU A 36 10.38 54.89 43.41
C LEU A 36 10.38 56.22 42.62
N GLY A 37 9.80 57.28 43.18
CA GLY A 37 9.79 58.60 42.53
C GLY A 37 11.19 59.19 42.34
N ASN A 38 12.09 59.01 43.33
CA ASN A 38 13.48 59.43 43.23
C ASN A 38 14.25 58.61 42.21
N TRP A 39 13.98 57.29 42.12
CA TRP A 39 14.66 56.39 41.20
C TRP A 39 14.25 56.72 39.74
N LEU A 40 12.96 57.09 39.51
CA LEU A 40 12.48 57.55 38.21
C LEU A 40 13.22 58.86 37.75
N ALA A 41 13.39 59.83 38.68
CA ALA A 41 14.11 61.09 38.39
C ALA A 41 15.59 60.77 38.10
N VAL A 42 16.23 59.89 38.87
CA VAL A 42 17.61 59.46 38.63
C VAL A 42 17.77 58.79 37.27
N THR A 43 16.83 57.90 36.92
CA THR A 43 16.84 57.20 35.60
C THR A 43 16.80 58.23 34.44
N GLY A 44 16.01 59.27 34.59
CA GLY A 44 15.99 60.41 33.61
C GLY A 44 17.32 61.08 33.55
N ARG A 45 17.97 61.45 34.70
CA ARG A 45 19.31 62.05 34.74
C ARG A 45 20.41 61.19 34.17
N LEU A 46 20.36 59.90 34.42
CA LEU A 46 21.32 58.95 33.87
C LEU A 46 21.15 58.74 32.33
N ALA A 47 19.94 58.92 31.80
CA ALA A 47 19.72 58.92 30.37
C ALA A 47 20.36 60.09 29.67
N SER A 48 20.43 61.26 30.34
CA SER A 48 21.10 62.49 29.81
C SER A 48 22.61 62.52 30.06
N SER A 49 23.10 61.84 31.10
CA SER A 49 24.52 61.82 31.50
C SER A 49 24.96 60.41 31.94
N PRO A 50 25.09 59.47 31.05
CA PRO A 50 25.41 58.09 31.41
C PRO A 50 26.86 57.87 31.91
N GLY A 51 27.73 58.84 31.61
CA GLY A 51 29.14 58.76 32.01
C GLY A 51 29.41 59.13 33.46
N ASP A 52 28.45 59.76 34.18
CA ASP A 52 28.62 60.23 35.55
C ASP A 52 27.44 59.73 36.45
N PRO A 53 27.41 58.51 36.82
CA PRO A 53 26.38 57.98 37.73
C PRO A 53 26.41 58.61 39.11
N GLN A 54 27.59 59.02 39.59
CA GLN A 54 27.71 59.63 40.90
C GLN A 54 26.97 60.95 40.99
N ALA A 55 27.11 61.80 40.00
CA ALA A 55 26.37 63.06 39.92
C ALA A 55 24.86 62.83 39.73
N ALA A 56 24.46 61.81 38.96
CA ALA A 56 23.03 61.44 38.72
C ALA A 56 22.34 61.02 40.01
N TRP A 57 23.01 60.24 40.87
CA TRP A 57 22.48 59.71 42.14
C TRP A 57 22.61 60.78 43.27
N GLY A 58 23.66 61.57 43.29
CA GLY A 58 23.92 62.54 44.35
C GLY A 58 23.84 61.97 45.77
N ASP A 59 23.18 62.64 46.69
CA ASP A 59 23.02 62.22 48.11
C ASP A 59 22.18 60.98 48.30
N LEU A 60 21.47 60.49 47.22
CA LEU A 60 20.64 59.27 47.29
C LEU A 60 21.46 58.00 47.31
N ALA A 61 22.72 58.05 46.89
CA ALA A 61 23.60 56.89 46.90
C ALA A 61 25.00 57.26 47.36
N THR A 62 25.32 57.05 48.63
CA THR A 62 26.64 57.30 49.21
C THR A 62 27.62 56.20 48.88
N GLY A 63 28.87 56.58 48.51
CA GLY A 63 29.89 55.53 48.20
C GLY A 63 29.69 54.82 46.88
N LEU A 64 29.01 55.47 45.89
CA LEU A 64 28.82 54.84 44.59
C LEU A 64 30.18 54.74 43.86
N PRO A 65 30.54 53.53 43.32
CA PRO A 65 31.79 53.36 42.58
C PRO A 65 31.76 54.08 41.22
N GLY A 66 32.90 54.14 40.56
CA GLY A 66 33.00 54.74 39.19
C GLY A 66 32.08 54.11 38.16
N PRO A 67 31.87 54.79 37.02
CA PRO A 67 30.85 54.44 36.05
C PRO A 67 30.95 53.00 35.52
N VAL A 68 32.16 52.48 35.35
CA VAL A 68 32.36 51.08 34.86
C VAL A 68 31.76 50.04 35.81
N VAL A 69 32.06 50.20 37.11
CA VAL A 69 31.56 49.26 38.13
C VAL A 69 30.06 49.39 38.34
N TYR A 70 29.56 50.62 38.31
CA TYR A 70 28.11 50.88 38.37
C TYR A 70 27.34 50.23 37.27
N TRP A 71 27.77 50.44 35.99
CA TRP A 71 27.09 49.86 34.85
C TRP A 71 27.26 48.33 34.80
N ALA A 72 28.39 47.78 35.24
CA ALA A 72 28.57 46.36 35.39
C ALA A 72 27.58 45.72 36.40
N CYS A 73 27.38 46.38 37.56
CA CYS A 73 26.38 45.97 38.55
C CYS A 73 24.95 46.11 37.99
N THR A 74 24.63 47.14 37.26
CA THR A 74 23.33 47.37 36.67
C THR A 74 23.04 46.31 35.61
N LEU A 75 24.01 45.94 34.77
CA LEU A 75 23.93 44.86 33.79
C LEU A 75 23.73 43.52 34.50
N ALA A 76 24.44 43.23 35.59
CA ALA A 76 24.28 42.02 36.34
C ALA A 76 22.84 41.86 36.88
N VAL A 77 22.27 42.92 37.45
CA VAL A 77 20.87 42.95 37.90
C VAL A 77 19.91 42.78 36.74
N ALA A 78 20.13 43.46 35.62
CA ALA A 78 19.29 43.30 34.41
C ALA A 78 19.29 41.86 33.88
N LEU A 79 20.46 41.22 33.82
CA LEU A 79 20.58 39.79 33.41
C LEU A 79 19.88 38.84 34.38
N MET A 80 20.01 39.09 35.70
CA MET A 80 19.33 38.33 36.72
C MET A 80 17.79 38.45 36.60
N VAL A 81 17.26 39.64 36.45
CA VAL A 81 15.84 39.91 36.27
C VAL A 81 15.35 39.26 34.94
N GLY A 82 16.11 39.40 33.85
CA GLY A 82 15.84 38.76 32.58
C GLY A 82 15.79 37.23 32.69
N ALA A 83 16.72 36.62 33.43
CA ALA A 83 16.75 35.19 33.68
C ALA A 83 15.52 34.71 34.50
N VAL A 84 15.13 35.49 35.53
CA VAL A 84 13.91 35.17 36.33
C VAL A 84 12.64 35.28 35.48
N ILE A 85 12.53 36.32 34.62
CA ILE A 85 11.40 36.46 33.70
C ILE A 85 11.39 35.32 32.68
N ALA A 86 12.53 34.98 32.10
CA ALA A 86 12.64 33.85 31.16
C ALA A 86 12.29 32.51 31.83
N ALA A 87 12.79 32.27 33.04
CA ALA A 87 12.44 31.08 33.81
C ALA A 87 10.94 31.02 34.15
N GLY A 88 10.37 32.15 34.59
CA GLY A 88 8.93 32.30 34.85
C GLY A 88 8.10 32.04 33.58
N PHE A 89 8.54 32.55 32.43
CA PHE A 89 7.90 32.31 31.14
C PHE A 89 7.99 30.85 30.74
N VAL A 90 9.13 30.19 30.95
CA VAL A 90 9.28 28.72 30.68
C VAL A 90 8.38 27.92 31.60
N VAL A 91 8.32 28.24 32.89
CA VAL A 91 7.42 27.59 33.85
C VAL A 91 5.95 27.85 33.49
N TRP A 92 5.57 29.10 33.20
CA TRP A 92 4.24 29.46 32.76
C TRP A 92 3.84 28.67 31.49
N ARG A 93 4.75 28.60 30.51
CA ARG A 93 4.54 27.83 29.27
C ARG A 93 4.40 26.33 29.53
N ARG A 94 5.12 25.78 30.53
CA ARG A 94 4.99 24.34 30.92
C ARG A 94 3.70 24.04 31.67
N VAL A 95 3.28 24.94 32.56
CA VAL A 95 2.14 24.73 33.44
C VAL A 95 0.81 25.09 32.79
N TRP A 96 0.78 26.14 31.99
CA TRP A 96 -0.44 26.70 31.38
C TRP A 96 -0.59 26.39 29.90
N SER A 97 0.38 25.74 29.28
CA SER A 97 0.22 25.27 27.91
C SER A 97 -0.77 24.09 27.89
N PRO A 98 -1.93 24.21 27.22
CA PRO A 98 -2.95 23.14 27.21
C PRO A 98 -2.56 21.95 26.32
N ALA A 99 -1.33 21.85 25.86
CA ALA A 99 -0.83 20.74 25.08
C ALA A 99 -0.70 19.46 25.93
N ARG A 100 -1.84 18.90 26.33
CA ARG A 100 -1.87 17.54 26.88
C ARG A 100 -1.45 16.59 25.77
N SER A 101 -0.23 16.07 25.85
CA SER A 101 0.17 14.97 24.99
C SER A 101 -0.29 13.66 25.63
N ARG A 102 -0.88 12.77 24.81
CA ARG A 102 -1.16 11.37 25.18
C ARG A 102 -0.18 10.51 24.38
N PHE A 103 0.55 9.64 25.07
CA PHE A 103 1.59 8.81 24.43
C PHE A 103 2.63 9.60 23.62
N GLY A 104 2.96 10.84 24.05
CA GLY A 104 3.88 11.71 23.32
C GLY A 104 3.29 12.43 22.10
N VAL A 105 2.03 12.14 21.73
CA VAL A 105 1.33 12.78 20.61
C VAL A 105 0.54 13.98 21.14
N PRO A 106 0.62 15.17 20.50
CA PRO A 106 -0.20 16.33 20.84
C PRO A 106 -1.69 16.00 20.82
N ALA A 107 -2.46 16.56 21.75
CA ALA A 107 -3.92 16.32 21.80
C ALA A 107 -4.64 16.91 20.57
N ASP A 108 -4.11 18.00 20.03
CA ASP A 108 -4.60 18.63 18.79
C ASP A 108 -3.84 18.09 17.59
N ALA A 109 -4.57 17.69 16.57
CA ALA A 109 -4.01 17.35 15.29
C ALA A 109 -3.34 18.58 14.66
N ARG A 110 -2.37 18.34 13.81
CA ARG A 110 -1.65 19.41 13.09
C ARG A 110 -1.06 18.90 11.80
N VAL A 111 -0.84 19.76 10.85
CA VAL A 111 -0.09 19.45 9.62
C VAL A 111 1.39 19.27 9.95
N ALA A 112 2.06 18.37 9.23
CA ALA A 112 3.47 18.06 9.40
C ALA A 112 4.36 19.27 9.13
N ARG A 113 5.37 19.43 9.95
CA ARG A 113 6.43 20.45 9.81
C ARG A 113 7.69 19.79 9.25
N PRO A 114 8.67 20.57 8.72
CA PRO A 114 9.91 20.01 8.18
C PRO A 114 10.64 19.04 9.10
N ARG A 115 10.60 19.26 10.41
CA ARG A 115 11.22 18.38 11.41
C ARG A 115 10.53 17.02 11.58
N ASP A 116 9.24 16.95 11.24
CA ASP A 116 8.46 15.72 11.38
C ASP A 116 8.72 14.75 10.23
N VAL A 117 9.08 15.25 9.06
CA VAL A 117 9.27 14.48 7.82
C VAL A 117 10.72 14.02 7.59
N GLY A 118 11.59 14.17 8.60
CA GLY A 118 13.02 13.80 8.49
C GLY A 118 13.30 12.46 7.84
N PRO A 119 12.61 11.35 8.20
CA PRO A 119 12.82 10.04 7.58
C PRO A 119 12.53 10.00 6.06
N LEU A 120 11.64 10.87 5.59
CA LEU A 120 11.24 10.95 4.19
C LEU A 120 12.15 11.85 3.35
N VAL A 121 12.95 12.72 3.96
CA VAL A 121 13.76 13.71 3.25
C VAL A 121 14.85 13.06 2.43
N VAL A 122 15.00 13.52 1.20
CA VAL A 122 16.08 13.15 0.27
C VAL A 122 16.71 14.38 -0.33
N SER A 123 17.95 14.24 -0.81
CA SER A 123 18.74 15.36 -1.34
C SER A 123 18.34 15.78 -2.75
N GLY A 124 17.69 14.91 -3.53
CA GLY A 124 17.33 15.17 -4.94
C GLY A 124 16.04 14.44 -5.34
N THR A 125 15.55 14.75 -6.53
CA THR A 125 14.33 14.15 -7.10
C THR A 125 14.56 12.77 -7.70
N VAL A 126 15.81 12.33 -7.80
CA VAL A 126 16.19 10.93 -8.04
C VAL A 126 16.60 10.33 -6.69
N PRO A 127 15.69 9.64 -5.98
CA PRO A 127 15.98 9.13 -4.65
C PRO A 127 17.01 8.00 -4.67
N PRO A 128 17.64 7.69 -3.52
CA PRO A 128 18.46 6.49 -3.36
C PRO A 128 17.70 5.20 -3.64
N THR A 129 18.44 4.12 -3.90
CA THR A 129 17.93 2.77 -4.21
C THR A 129 16.77 2.36 -3.29
N GLY A 130 15.67 1.95 -3.91
CA GLY A 130 14.50 1.42 -3.25
C GLY A 130 13.62 2.44 -2.56
N ARG A 131 13.84 3.74 -2.77
CA ARG A 131 12.97 4.82 -2.31
C ARG A 131 12.21 5.44 -3.48
N LEU A 132 10.89 5.56 -3.35
CA LEU A 132 10.03 6.16 -4.38
C LEU A 132 9.83 7.66 -4.08
N LEU A 133 9.98 8.50 -5.09
CA LEU A 133 9.66 9.92 -5.00
C LEU A 133 8.16 10.14 -4.68
N LEU A 134 7.87 10.90 -3.64
CA LEU A 134 6.51 11.27 -3.24
C LEU A 134 6.15 12.71 -3.61
N GLY A 135 7.14 13.59 -3.66
CA GLY A 135 6.93 15.01 -3.97
C GLY A 135 7.82 15.91 -3.13
N ARG A 136 7.38 17.14 -2.92
CA ARG A 136 8.05 18.15 -2.11
C ARG A 136 7.12 18.61 -0.99
N LEU A 137 7.63 18.82 0.21
CA LEU A 137 6.85 19.43 1.28
C LEU A 137 6.46 20.87 0.85
N ALA A 138 5.15 21.14 0.84
CA ALA A 138 4.64 22.47 0.44
C ALA A 138 4.93 23.53 1.51
N PRO A 139 5.11 24.81 1.13
CA PRO A 139 5.16 25.33 -0.25
C PRO A 139 6.53 25.20 -0.94
N ARG A 140 7.64 25.14 -0.21
CA ARG A 140 9.03 25.15 -0.72
C ARG A 140 9.98 24.33 0.15
N GLY A 141 9.44 23.32 0.84
CA GLY A 141 10.23 22.47 1.74
C GLY A 141 11.08 21.43 1.00
N PRO A 142 11.67 20.48 1.72
CA PRO A 142 12.53 19.43 1.18
C PRO A 142 11.77 18.48 0.25
N ILE A 143 12.52 17.76 -0.58
CA ILE A 143 12.03 16.67 -1.41
C ILE A 143 11.80 15.45 -0.50
N LEU A 144 10.68 14.76 -0.73
CA LEU A 144 10.26 13.62 0.05
C LEU A 144 10.18 12.37 -0.84
N ALA A 145 10.68 11.27 -0.31
CA ALA A 145 10.54 9.92 -0.87
C ALA A 145 10.06 8.95 0.21
N THR A 146 9.65 7.75 -0.16
CA THR A 146 9.32 6.70 0.80
C THR A 146 10.47 6.44 1.76
N GLU A 147 10.18 5.89 2.94
CA GLU A 147 11.21 5.58 3.94
C GLU A 147 12.29 4.65 3.38
N ASP A 148 13.50 4.83 3.87
CA ASP A 148 14.57 3.85 3.73
C ASP A 148 14.42 2.78 4.82
N ARG A 149 15.14 1.68 4.70
CA ARG A 149 15.33 0.75 5.82
C ARG A 149 15.86 1.51 7.02
N GLU A 150 15.18 1.43 8.15
CA GLU A 150 15.67 2.03 9.38
C GLU A 150 17.07 1.49 9.69
N ARG A 151 18.05 2.40 9.73
CA ARG A 151 19.35 2.11 10.30
C ARG A 151 19.22 2.41 11.79
N HIS A 152 18.95 1.41 12.61
CA HIS A 152 19.18 1.58 14.03
C HIS A 152 20.68 1.80 14.25
N PRO A 153 21.07 2.91 14.90
CA PRO A 153 22.44 3.09 15.35
C PRO A 153 22.70 2.05 16.43
N ALA A 154 23.25 0.91 16.06
CA ALA A 154 23.64 -0.09 17.02
C ALA A 154 24.73 0.51 17.91
N ARG A 155 24.43 0.68 19.18
CA ARG A 155 25.44 0.84 20.22
C ARG A 155 26.23 -0.47 20.30
N GLY A 156 27.32 -0.56 19.55
CA GLY A 156 28.26 -1.69 19.55
C GLY A 156 28.22 -2.56 18.30
N ARG A 157 29.33 -2.75 17.77
CA ARG A 157 30.00 -3.59 16.74
C ARG A 157 29.24 -4.39 15.67
N ARG A 158 27.90 -4.46 15.60
CA ARG A 158 27.15 -5.01 14.44
C ARG A 158 25.86 -4.22 14.28
N ALA A 159 25.82 -3.35 13.29
CA ALA A 159 24.56 -2.82 12.80
C ALA A 159 23.77 -3.98 12.20
N VAL A 160 22.78 -4.49 12.93
CA VAL A 160 21.75 -5.34 12.38
C VAL A 160 20.95 -4.43 11.46
N ARG A 161 20.99 -4.68 10.15
CA ARG A 161 20.07 -4.08 9.18
C ARG A 161 18.70 -4.67 9.50
N GLU A 162 17.91 -4.02 10.33
CA GLU A 162 16.50 -4.30 10.39
C GLU A 162 15.89 -3.90 9.04
N GLN A 163 15.04 -4.77 8.52
CA GLN A 163 14.25 -4.53 7.34
C GLN A 163 13.38 -3.31 7.63
N GLY A 164 13.68 -2.20 7.01
CA GLY A 164 12.95 -0.97 7.23
C GLY A 164 11.54 -1.03 6.64
N ASP A 165 10.74 -0.10 7.04
CA ASP A 165 9.32 0.07 6.73
C ASP A 165 9.08 0.53 5.27
N ARG A 166 9.75 -0.09 4.31
CA ARG A 166 9.35 0.07 2.91
C ARG A 166 7.91 -0.35 2.81
N GLY A 167 7.05 0.52 2.34
CA GLY A 167 5.64 0.24 2.23
C GLY A 167 5.10 0.71 0.89
N SER A 168 4.08 0.04 0.43
CA SER A 168 3.36 0.38 -0.80
C SER A 168 2.72 1.77 -0.74
N VAL A 169 2.45 2.35 -1.92
CA VAL A 169 1.91 3.70 -2.08
C VAL A 169 0.56 3.66 -2.80
N ALA A 170 -0.49 4.19 -2.20
CA ALA A 170 -1.78 4.42 -2.84
C ALA A 170 -1.88 5.86 -3.35
N LEU A 171 -2.24 6.02 -4.61
CA LEU A 171 -2.50 7.29 -5.28
C LEU A 171 -4.02 7.42 -5.47
N ILE A 172 -4.67 8.33 -4.73
CA ILE A 172 -6.14 8.44 -4.70
C ILE A 172 -6.56 9.82 -5.18
N GLY A 173 -7.37 9.87 -6.24
CA GLY A 173 -7.90 11.12 -6.76
C GLY A 173 -8.55 10.96 -8.14
N PRO A 174 -9.29 11.97 -8.60
CA PRO A 174 -10.02 11.93 -9.87
C PRO A 174 -9.08 11.86 -11.08
N THR A 175 -9.66 11.70 -12.25
CA THR A 175 -8.91 11.82 -13.51
C THR A 175 -8.26 13.20 -13.62
N ARG A 176 -7.07 13.28 -14.25
CA ARG A 176 -6.29 14.52 -14.43
C ARG A 176 -5.83 15.21 -13.13
N SER A 177 -5.87 14.54 -11.99
CA SER A 177 -5.37 15.07 -10.71
C SER A 177 -3.84 15.02 -10.58
N GLY A 178 -3.14 14.23 -11.40
CA GLY A 178 -1.68 14.10 -11.39
C GLY A 178 -1.16 12.73 -10.92
N LYS A 179 -2.03 11.71 -10.75
CA LYS A 179 -1.62 10.33 -10.38
C LYS A 179 -0.54 9.79 -11.32
N THR A 180 -0.84 9.73 -12.62
CA THR A 180 0.08 9.24 -13.65
C THR A 180 1.37 10.07 -13.74
N VAL A 181 1.30 11.38 -13.45
CA VAL A 181 2.50 12.25 -13.41
C VAL A 181 3.44 11.82 -12.28
N LEU A 182 2.89 11.58 -11.08
CA LEU A 182 3.69 11.12 -9.95
C LEU A 182 4.21 9.70 -10.17
N ALA A 183 3.38 8.80 -10.71
CA ALA A 183 3.79 7.45 -11.08
C ALA A 183 4.94 7.47 -12.11
N SER A 184 4.83 8.28 -13.17
CA SER A 184 5.88 8.46 -14.17
C SER A 184 7.18 8.99 -13.57
N ALA A 185 7.10 10.02 -12.73
CA ALA A 185 8.28 10.57 -12.04
C ALA A 185 8.94 9.48 -11.14
N GLY A 186 8.13 8.68 -10.47
CA GLY A 186 8.58 7.52 -9.71
C GLY A 186 9.30 6.49 -10.58
N ILE A 187 8.73 6.08 -11.70
CA ILE A 187 9.34 5.11 -12.64
C ILE A 187 10.65 5.64 -13.22
N ILE A 188 10.69 6.91 -13.63
CA ILE A 188 11.91 7.56 -14.20
C ILE A 188 13.03 7.56 -13.16
N GLY A 189 12.73 7.90 -11.92
CA GLY A 189 13.69 7.98 -10.82
C GLY A 189 14.13 6.62 -10.26
N TRP A 190 13.34 5.54 -10.48
CA TRP A 190 13.60 4.23 -9.90
C TRP A 190 14.81 3.53 -10.51
N ASP A 191 15.69 2.99 -9.69
CA ASP A 191 16.94 2.35 -10.13
C ASP A 191 16.88 0.81 -10.20
N GLY A 192 15.81 0.20 -9.70
CA GLY A 192 15.53 -1.23 -9.76
C GLY A 192 14.64 -1.63 -10.95
N PRO A 193 14.29 -2.92 -11.05
CA PRO A 193 13.32 -3.41 -12.03
C PRO A 193 11.94 -2.78 -11.83
N VAL A 194 11.15 -2.71 -12.91
CA VAL A 194 9.82 -2.10 -12.91
C VAL A 194 8.83 -2.98 -13.68
N VAL A 195 7.66 -3.18 -13.11
CA VAL A 195 6.44 -3.58 -13.81
C VAL A 195 5.49 -2.40 -13.81
N ALA A 196 5.05 -1.95 -14.99
CA ALA A 196 4.15 -0.81 -15.13
C ALA A 196 2.92 -1.22 -15.93
N LEU A 197 1.76 -1.27 -15.27
CA LEU A 197 0.47 -1.58 -15.88
C LEU A 197 -0.36 -0.32 -16.07
N SER A 198 -0.81 -0.09 -17.29
CA SER A 198 -1.70 1.04 -17.64
C SER A 198 -2.73 0.65 -18.68
N VAL A 199 -3.90 1.31 -18.63
CA VAL A 199 -4.96 1.19 -19.63
C VAL A 199 -4.66 1.99 -20.89
N LYS A 200 -3.55 2.70 -20.93
CA LYS A 200 -3.13 3.60 -22.01
C LYS A 200 -1.64 3.45 -22.26
N ARG A 201 -1.23 4.01 -23.38
CA ARG A 201 0.19 4.09 -23.75
C ARG A 201 0.99 5.14 -22.95
N ASP A 202 0.31 6.01 -22.17
CA ASP A 202 0.90 7.21 -21.53
C ASP A 202 2.13 6.91 -20.68
N LEU A 203 2.09 5.83 -19.85
CA LEU A 203 3.24 5.45 -19.02
C LEU A 203 4.44 5.02 -19.86
N TYR A 204 4.19 4.21 -20.89
CA TYR A 204 5.23 3.78 -21.84
C TYR A 204 5.86 4.99 -22.53
N ASP A 205 5.04 5.81 -23.19
CA ASP A 205 5.51 6.97 -23.97
C ASP A 205 6.32 7.95 -23.10
N THR A 206 5.98 8.06 -21.82
CA THR A 206 6.65 8.99 -20.92
C THR A 206 7.95 8.41 -20.35
N THR A 207 7.99 7.12 -20.05
CA THR A 207 9.06 6.56 -19.21
C THR A 207 10.02 5.62 -19.94
N ALA A 208 9.60 5.02 -21.07
CA ALA A 208 10.34 3.98 -21.73
C ALA A 208 11.75 4.41 -22.18
N ALA A 209 11.89 5.63 -22.72
CA ALA A 209 13.18 6.17 -23.15
C ALA A 209 14.19 6.33 -21.98
N ALA A 210 13.69 6.73 -20.81
CA ALA A 210 14.52 6.82 -19.61
C ALA A 210 14.87 5.42 -19.08
N ARG A 211 13.92 4.48 -19.14
CA ARG A 211 14.11 3.10 -18.68
C ARG A 211 15.06 2.30 -19.55
N ALA A 212 15.04 2.52 -20.87
CA ALA A 212 15.95 1.90 -21.83
C ALA A 212 17.46 2.18 -21.54
N ARG A 213 17.75 3.27 -20.84
CA ARG A 213 19.12 3.59 -20.38
C ARG A 213 19.54 2.78 -19.16
N ARG A 214 18.60 2.19 -18.44
CA ARG A 214 18.85 1.43 -17.20
C ARG A 214 18.85 -0.07 -17.41
N GLY A 215 18.06 -0.54 -18.36
CA GLY A 215 17.91 -1.96 -18.67
C GLY A 215 17.07 -2.19 -19.91
N ASP A 216 16.76 -3.45 -20.17
CA ASP A 216 15.96 -3.85 -21.30
C ASP A 216 14.47 -3.62 -21.04
N LEU A 217 13.72 -3.44 -22.13
CA LEU A 217 12.29 -3.21 -22.10
C LEU A 217 11.55 -4.40 -22.71
N ALA A 218 10.42 -4.78 -22.10
CA ALA A 218 9.43 -5.65 -22.70
C ALA A 218 8.06 -5.00 -22.59
N VAL A 219 7.24 -5.15 -23.64
CA VAL A 219 5.86 -4.68 -23.66
C VAL A 219 4.97 -5.90 -23.86
N PHE A 220 4.08 -6.18 -22.92
CA PHE A 220 3.06 -7.22 -23.04
C PHE A 220 1.71 -6.54 -23.26
N ASP A 221 1.25 -6.58 -24.50
CA ASP A 221 0.05 -5.89 -24.99
C ASP A 221 -0.78 -6.84 -25.88
N PRO A 222 -1.44 -7.85 -25.27
CA PRO A 222 -2.24 -8.81 -26.02
C PRO A 222 -3.46 -8.18 -26.72
N GLY A 223 -3.87 -6.97 -26.28
CA GLY A 223 -4.99 -6.21 -26.86
C GLY A 223 -4.60 -5.19 -27.91
N GLY A 224 -3.30 -5.00 -28.20
CA GLY A 224 -2.83 -4.10 -29.27
C GLY A 224 -2.99 -2.59 -29.01
N VAL A 225 -3.10 -2.17 -27.75
CA VAL A 225 -3.27 -0.75 -27.33
C VAL A 225 -2.10 0.14 -27.73
N THR A 226 -0.91 -0.41 -27.58
CA THR A 226 0.33 0.36 -27.80
C THR A 226 0.72 0.43 -29.27
N GLY A 227 0.20 -0.48 -30.09
CA GLY A 227 0.65 -0.64 -31.48
C GLY A 227 2.11 -1.11 -31.59
N LEU A 228 2.70 -1.58 -30.51
CA LEU A 228 4.06 -2.13 -30.46
C LEU A 228 4.01 -3.66 -30.57
N PRO A 229 5.10 -4.31 -31.01
CA PRO A 229 5.21 -5.76 -30.95
C PRO A 229 5.03 -6.23 -29.50
N THR A 230 4.05 -7.13 -29.28
CA THR A 230 3.80 -7.67 -27.95
C THR A 230 4.82 -8.73 -27.59
N ALA A 231 5.35 -8.66 -26.37
CA ALA A 231 6.04 -9.78 -25.76
C ALA A 231 5.10 -10.98 -25.58
N ARG A 232 5.63 -12.15 -25.37
CA ARG A 232 4.86 -13.37 -25.15
C ARG A 232 5.00 -13.83 -23.71
N TRP A 233 3.89 -14.26 -23.13
CA TRP A 233 3.85 -14.90 -21.83
C TRP A 233 2.81 -16.01 -21.83
N THR A 234 3.14 -17.14 -21.21
CA THR A 234 2.21 -18.26 -21.06
C THR A 234 2.21 -18.77 -19.62
N PRO A 235 1.03 -19.03 -19.03
CA PRO A 235 0.94 -19.67 -17.72
C PRO A 235 1.42 -21.13 -17.75
N LEU A 236 1.65 -21.70 -18.96
CA LEU A 236 2.07 -23.07 -19.13
C LEU A 236 3.58 -23.28 -19.00
N ARG A 237 4.37 -22.25 -18.66
CA ARG A 237 5.84 -22.37 -18.65
C ARG A 237 6.36 -23.40 -17.66
N GLU A 238 5.86 -23.39 -16.43
CA GLU A 238 6.35 -24.21 -15.32
C GLU A 238 5.43 -25.39 -14.95
N VAL A 239 4.50 -25.77 -15.82
CA VAL A 239 3.50 -26.82 -15.52
C VAL A 239 4.03 -28.25 -15.57
N THR A 240 5.32 -28.43 -15.85
CA THR A 240 5.97 -29.76 -15.89
C THR A 240 6.14 -30.42 -14.52
N THR A 241 5.90 -29.67 -13.44
CA THR A 241 5.87 -30.19 -12.06
C THR A 241 4.49 -30.02 -11.44
N THR A 242 4.13 -30.90 -10.50
CA THR A 242 2.85 -30.82 -9.77
C THR A 242 2.68 -29.47 -9.07
N SER A 243 3.74 -28.96 -8.44
CA SER A 243 3.70 -27.65 -7.77
C SER A 243 3.56 -26.50 -8.76
N GLY A 244 4.25 -26.54 -9.90
CA GLY A 244 4.13 -25.54 -10.96
C GLY A 244 2.74 -25.50 -11.58
N ALA A 245 2.16 -26.68 -11.88
CA ALA A 245 0.79 -26.78 -12.38
C ALA A 245 -0.25 -26.22 -11.39
N LYS A 246 -0.09 -26.49 -10.08
CA LYS A 246 -0.94 -25.93 -9.03
C LYS A 246 -0.80 -24.41 -8.92
N ARG A 247 0.43 -23.87 -8.96
CA ARG A 247 0.66 -22.42 -8.94
C ARG A 247 0.02 -21.73 -10.13
N ALA A 248 0.25 -22.23 -11.35
CA ALA A 248 -0.34 -21.69 -12.57
C ALA A 248 -1.88 -21.71 -12.52
N GLY A 249 -2.47 -22.85 -12.12
CA GLY A 249 -3.92 -22.99 -11.96
C GLY A 249 -4.50 -22.01 -10.95
N ARG A 250 -3.83 -21.82 -9.80
CA ARG A 250 -4.23 -20.85 -8.77
C ARG A 250 -4.12 -19.42 -9.27
N ALA A 251 -3.02 -19.05 -9.92
CA ALA A 251 -2.81 -17.69 -10.43
C ALA A 251 -3.92 -17.27 -11.40
N LEU A 252 -4.32 -18.18 -12.31
CA LEU A 252 -5.43 -17.94 -13.23
C LEU A 252 -6.79 -17.87 -12.51
N ALA A 253 -7.07 -18.78 -11.59
CA ALA A 253 -8.33 -18.79 -10.86
C ALA A 253 -8.50 -17.56 -9.94
N GLN A 254 -7.41 -17.08 -9.35
CA GLN A 254 -7.40 -15.86 -8.52
C GLN A 254 -7.55 -14.57 -9.33
N ALA A 255 -7.35 -14.63 -10.64
CA ALA A 255 -7.59 -13.49 -11.52
C ALA A 255 -9.05 -13.37 -11.99
N ILE A 256 -9.93 -14.33 -11.66
CA ILE A 256 -11.38 -14.27 -11.97
C ILE A 256 -12.04 -13.19 -11.09
N PRO A 257 -12.76 -12.21 -11.67
CA PRO A 257 -13.48 -11.18 -10.90
C PRO A 257 -14.51 -11.78 -9.94
N ARG A 258 -14.69 -11.17 -8.75
CA ARG A 258 -15.64 -11.65 -7.72
C ARG A 258 -17.09 -11.26 -7.96
N ASN A 259 -17.35 -10.36 -8.90
CA ASN A 259 -18.64 -9.70 -9.04
C ASN A 259 -19.76 -10.66 -9.49
N GLY A 260 -20.77 -10.83 -8.63
CA GLY A 260 -22.09 -11.34 -9.01
C GLY A 260 -22.42 -12.81 -8.74
N VAL A 261 -21.56 -13.58 -8.07
CA VAL A 261 -21.85 -15.00 -7.79
C VAL A 261 -22.14 -15.23 -6.30
N THR A 262 -23.39 -15.52 -5.97
CA THR A 262 -23.77 -15.99 -4.63
C THR A 262 -23.13 -17.35 -4.35
N GLY A 263 -22.38 -17.49 -3.24
CA GLY A 263 -21.57 -18.69 -2.98
C GLY A 263 -20.22 -18.74 -3.70
N GLY A 264 -19.70 -17.56 -4.09
CA GLY A 264 -18.51 -17.41 -4.92
C GLY A 264 -17.26 -18.17 -4.48
N ASP A 265 -17.03 -18.33 -3.18
CA ASP A 265 -15.84 -19.04 -2.68
C ASP A 265 -15.90 -20.55 -2.97
N TYR A 266 -17.07 -21.16 -2.89
CA TYR A 266 -17.28 -22.57 -3.24
C TYR A 266 -16.97 -22.84 -4.73
N TRP A 267 -17.64 -22.10 -5.62
CA TRP A 267 -17.49 -22.26 -7.06
C TRP A 267 -16.06 -21.98 -7.53
N LYS A 268 -15.42 -21.00 -6.90
CA LYS A 268 -14.06 -20.63 -7.18
C LYS A 268 -13.05 -21.70 -6.80
N SER A 269 -13.19 -22.31 -5.63
CA SER A 269 -12.34 -23.44 -5.21
C SER A 269 -12.42 -24.61 -6.19
N HIS A 270 -13.63 -24.89 -6.70
CA HIS A 270 -13.84 -25.93 -7.71
C HIS A 270 -13.31 -25.53 -9.09
N GLY A 271 -13.46 -24.26 -9.46
CA GLY A 271 -12.86 -23.68 -10.66
C GLY A 271 -11.33 -23.74 -10.63
N GLU A 272 -10.72 -23.42 -9.51
CA GLU A 272 -9.26 -23.54 -9.28
C GLU A 272 -8.81 -25.02 -9.44
N THR A 273 -9.59 -25.95 -8.89
CA THR A 273 -9.29 -27.37 -8.97
C THR A 273 -9.31 -27.87 -10.43
N LEU A 274 -10.31 -27.49 -11.22
CA LEU A 274 -10.38 -27.84 -12.64
C LEU A 274 -9.29 -27.16 -13.47
N THR A 275 -9.04 -25.87 -13.23
CA THR A 275 -7.95 -25.13 -13.88
C THR A 275 -6.61 -25.80 -13.61
N SER A 276 -6.36 -26.18 -12.36
CA SER A 276 -5.15 -26.91 -11.97
C SER A 276 -5.05 -28.29 -12.62
N ALA A 277 -6.16 -29.01 -12.79
CA ALA A 277 -6.16 -30.28 -13.52
C ALA A 277 -5.74 -30.09 -14.98
N TYR A 278 -6.24 -29.06 -15.65
CA TYR A 278 -5.86 -28.72 -17.01
C TYR A 278 -4.40 -28.31 -17.13
N MET A 279 -3.84 -27.60 -16.13
CA MET A 279 -2.41 -27.30 -16.09
C MET A 279 -1.57 -28.60 -15.99
N CYS A 280 -2.00 -29.59 -15.19
CA CYS A 280 -1.34 -30.90 -15.14
C CYS A 280 -1.36 -31.60 -16.50
N LEU A 281 -2.50 -31.60 -17.21
CA LEU A 281 -2.60 -32.20 -18.56
C LEU A 281 -1.67 -31.48 -19.56
N ALA A 282 -1.57 -30.16 -19.49
CA ALA A 282 -0.63 -29.41 -20.31
C ALA A 282 0.82 -29.81 -20.00
N GLY A 283 1.15 -30.01 -18.73
CA GLY A 283 2.46 -30.53 -18.31
C GLY A 283 2.75 -31.91 -18.86
N LEU A 284 1.80 -32.82 -18.74
CA LEU A 284 1.90 -34.16 -19.33
C LEU A 284 2.11 -34.16 -20.84
N SER A 285 1.40 -33.27 -21.56
CA SER A 285 1.56 -33.15 -23.02
C SER A 285 2.95 -32.65 -23.45
N LYS A 286 3.68 -31.98 -22.54
CA LYS A 286 5.07 -31.56 -22.78
C LYS A 286 6.12 -32.64 -22.46
N LEU A 287 5.81 -33.50 -21.47
CA LEU A 287 6.72 -34.46 -20.93
C LEU A 287 6.63 -35.83 -21.62
N LEU A 288 5.45 -36.15 -22.19
CA LEU A 288 5.19 -37.43 -22.83
C LEU A 288 5.45 -37.35 -24.34
N ASP A 289 6.24 -38.27 -24.87
CA ASP A 289 6.43 -38.43 -26.31
C ASP A 289 5.10 -38.69 -27.02
N PRO A 290 4.88 -38.23 -28.25
CA PRO A 290 3.70 -38.53 -29.02
C PRO A 290 3.60 -40.03 -29.33
N PRO A 291 2.38 -40.62 -29.34
CA PRO A 291 2.22 -42.08 -29.49
C PRO A 291 2.65 -42.65 -30.84
N THR A 292 2.79 -41.86 -31.87
CA THR A 292 2.99 -42.30 -33.26
C THR A 292 4.28 -41.82 -33.93
N GLY A 293 5.22 -41.24 -33.19
CA GLY A 293 6.44 -40.62 -33.77
C GLY A 293 6.17 -39.36 -34.59
N GLU A 294 4.91 -39.00 -34.83
CA GLU A 294 4.52 -37.69 -35.32
C GLU A 294 4.63 -36.72 -34.16
N ARG A 295 5.32 -35.55 -34.36
CA ARG A 295 5.39 -34.51 -33.35
C ARG A 295 3.98 -33.98 -33.08
N SER A 296 3.30 -34.52 -32.05
CA SER A 296 2.08 -33.86 -31.57
C SER A 296 2.47 -32.59 -30.85
N GLU A 297 1.86 -31.46 -31.27
CA GLU A 297 2.09 -30.19 -30.59
C GLU A 297 1.63 -30.27 -29.15
N PRO A 298 2.41 -29.76 -28.18
CA PRO A 298 1.97 -29.68 -26.78
C PRO A 298 0.65 -28.91 -26.66
N LEU A 299 -0.14 -29.23 -25.64
CA LEU A 299 -1.38 -28.51 -25.38
C LEU A 299 -1.09 -27.01 -25.15
N THR A 300 -1.79 -26.19 -25.91
CA THR A 300 -1.72 -24.73 -25.78
C THR A 300 -2.80 -24.22 -24.83
N ILE A 301 -2.63 -23.01 -24.29
CA ILE A 301 -3.63 -22.38 -23.44
C ILE A 301 -4.97 -22.18 -24.16
N GLY A 302 -4.94 -21.86 -25.46
CA GLY A 302 -6.14 -21.75 -26.29
C GLY A 302 -6.87 -23.11 -26.45
N ARG A 303 -6.13 -24.24 -26.48
CA ARG A 303 -6.73 -25.56 -26.46
C ARG A 303 -7.43 -25.85 -25.13
N LEU A 304 -6.78 -25.50 -24.00
CA LEU A 304 -7.39 -25.63 -22.67
C LEU A 304 -8.62 -24.73 -22.52
N ALA A 305 -8.60 -23.53 -23.09
CA ALA A 305 -9.77 -22.66 -23.17
C ALA A 305 -10.93 -23.36 -23.90
N SER A 306 -10.67 -23.95 -25.07
CA SER A 306 -11.68 -24.72 -25.80
C SER A 306 -12.20 -25.90 -24.97
N TRP A 307 -11.36 -26.58 -24.25
CA TRP A 307 -11.77 -27.68 -23.37
C TRP A 307 -12.70 -27.25 -22.23
N ALA A 308 -12.46 -26.08 -21.64
CA ALA A 308 -13.36 -25.52 -20.64
C ALA A 308 -14.76 -25.24 -21.21
N TYR A 309 -14.87 -24.79 -22.47
CA TYR A 309 -16.15 -24.57 -23.16
C TYR A 309 -16.84 -25.87 -23.55
N LEU A 310 -16.09 -26.89 -23.98
CA LEU A 310 -16.61 -28.19 -24.41
C LEU A 310 -16.83 -29.17 -23.25
N HIS A 311 -16.55 -28.75 -22.01
CA HIS A 311 -16.64 -29.58 -20.81
C HIS A 311 -15.79 -30.86 -20.93
N VAL A 312 -14.58 -30.75 -21.47
CA VAL A 312 -13.68 -31.87 -21.66
C VAL A 312 -13.18 -32.38 -20.30
N GLY A 313 -13.44 -33.65 -20.01
CA GLY A 313 -13.05 -34.32 -18.76
C GLY A 313 -12.30 -35.63 -19.03
N ILE A 314 -12.23 -36.50 -18.03
CA ILE A 314 -11.44 -37.73 -18.09
C ILE A 314 -11.94 -38.75 -19.15
N ARG A 315 -13.19 -38.60 -19.61
CA ARG A 315 -13.76 -39.44 -20.66
C ARG A 315 -13.29 -39.09 -22.07
N ASP A 316 -12.68 -37.94 -22.25
CA ASP A 316 -12.09 -37.55 -23.53
C ASP A 316 -10.92 -38.50 -23.86
N PRO A 317 -10.84 -39.03 -25.09
CA PRO A 317 -9.79 -39.98 -25.46
C PRO A 317 -8.37 -39.44 -25.29
N LEU A 318 -8.13 -38.16 -25.63
CA LEU A 318 -6.80 -37.55 -25.47
C LEU A 318 -6.44 -37.38 -24.01
N VAL A 319 -7.38 -36.89 -23.17
CA VAL A 319 -7.16 -36.74 -21.73
C VAL A 319 -6.87 -38.09 -21.08
N ASN A 320 -7.68 -39.11 -21.41
CA ASN A 320 -7.50 -40.46 -20.90
C ASN A 320 -6.14 -41.03 -21.32
N ASP A 321 -5.74 -40.86 -22.58
CA ASP A 321 -4.44 -41.32 -23.07
C ASP A 321 -3.27 -40.65 -22.37
N LEU A 322 -3.28 -39.32 -22.22
CA LEU A 322 -2.25 -38.59 -21.49
C LEU A 322 -2.11 -39.08 -20.05
N VAL A 323 -3.24 -39.23 -19.34
CA VAL A 323 -3.24 -39.72 -17.96
C VAL A 323 -2.73 -41.15 -17.87
N ARG A 324 -3.22 -42.05 -18.75
CA ARG A 324 -2.82 -43.46 -18.77
C ARG A 324 -1.31 -43.62 -19.03
N ARG A 325 -0.77 -42.92 -20.04
CA ARG A 325 0.67 -42.97 -20.35
C ARG A 325 1.50 -42.32 -19.23
N GLY A 326 1.01 -41.25 -18.64
CA GLY A 326 1.68 -40.59 -17.51
C GLY A 326 1.73 -41.45 -16.24
N LEU A 327 0.80 -42.40 -16.07
CA LEU A 327 0.77 -43.31 -14.93
C LEU A 327 1.57 -44.61 -15.16
N ALA A 328 2.12 -44.79 -16.36
CA ALA A 328 2.88 -46.01 -16.65
C ALA A 328 4.10 -46.18 -15.73
N ASP A 329 4.45 -47.39 -15.38
CA ASP A 329 5.48 -47.68 -14.36
C ASP A 329 6.90 -47.24 -14.79
N ASP A 330 7.14 -47.16 -16.09
CA ASP A 330 8.40 -46.70 -16.72
C ASP A 330 8.57 -45.17 -16.71
N GLN A 331 7.52 -44.44 -16.33
CA GLN A 331 7.61 -42.98 -16.29
C GLN A 331 8.31 -42.48 -15.01
N PRO A 332 9.03 -41.35 -15.09
CA PRO A 332 9.60 -40.68 -13.92
C PRO A 332 8.54 -40.37 -12.84
N LEU A 333 8.97 -40.38 -11.59
CA LEU A 333 8.07 -40.14 -10.45
C LEU A 333 7.25 -38.85 -10.60
N GLU A 334 7.88 -37.76 -11.04
CA GLU A 334 7.23 -36.44 -11.24
C GLU A 334 6.09 -36.55 -12.28
N VAL A 335 6.31 -37.23 -13.38
CA VAL A 335 5.29 -37.46 -14.42
C VAL A 335 4.12 -38.26 -13.85
N ARG A 336 4.40 -39.33 -13.09
CA ARG A 336 3.36 -40.15 -12.45
C ARG A 336 2.58 -39.37 -11.39
N LEU A 337 3.23 -38.50 -10.62
CA LEU A 337 2.57 -37.62 -9.65
C LEU A 337 1.68 -36.58 -10.35
N LEU A 338 2.14 -35.99 -11.44
CA LEU A 338 1.37 -35.04 -12.25
C LEU A 338 0.12 -35.72 -12.85
N ALA A 339 0.28 -36.90 -13.41
CA ALA A 339 -0.83 -37.69 -13.96
C ALA A 339 -1.84 -38.13 -12.89
N ARG A 340 -1.36 -38.52 -11.71
CA ARG A 340 -2.23 -38.90 -10.58
C ARG A 340 -3.04 -37.72 -10.07
N ASP A 341 -2.42 -36.52 -9.95
CA ASP A 341 -3.10 -35.30 -9.52
C ASP A 341 -4.20 -34.90 -10.52
N ALA A 342 -3.89 -34.93 -11.84
CA ALA A 342 -4.88 -34.71 -12.89
C ALA A 342 -6.05 -35.70 -12.81
N LEU A 343 -5.76 -37.00 -12.71
CA LEU A 343 -6.77 -38.06 -12.61
C LEU A 343 -7.68 -37.86 -11.41
N THR A 344 -7.10 -37.63 -10.23
CA THR A 344 -7.85 -37.47 -8.97
C THR A 344 -8.85 -36.33 -9.07
N LYS A 345 -8.42 -35.19 -9.59
CA LYS A 345 -9.27 -34.00 -9.74
C LYS A 345 -10.38 -34.20 -10.78
N LEU A 346 -10.04 -34.76 -11.94
CA LEU A 346 -11.03 -34.99 -13.00
C LEU A 346 -12.06 -36.03 -12.61
N MET A 347 -11.64 -37.09 -11.93
CA MET A 347 -12.56 -38.13 -11.42
C MET A 347 -13.51 -37.63 -10.35
N ALA A 348 -13.05 -36.68 -9.48
CA ALA A 348 -13.92 -36.02 -8.51
C ALA A 348 -15.09 -35.31 -9.21
N PHE A 349 -14.83 -34.63 -10.32
CA PHE A 349 -15.87 -33.91 -11.06
C PHE A 349 -16.83 -34.87 -11.83
N GLU A 350 -16.36 -36.05 -12.26
CA GLU A 350 -17.24 -37.03 -12.90
C GLU A 350 -18.31 -37.55 -11.94
N GLY A 351 -18.04 -37.62 -10.66
CA GLY A 351 -18.97 -38.04 -9.61
C GLY A 351 -20.02 -36.99 -9.21
N GLU A 352 -19.85 -35.73 -9.63
CA GLU A 352 -20.74 -34.64 -9.27
C GLU A 352 -22.06 -34.66 -10.07
N ASP A 353 -23.10 -34.07 -9.48
CA ASP A 353 -24.36 -33.81 -10.19
C ASP A 353 -24.11 -33.02 -11.50
N PRO A 354 -24.79 -33.35 -12.60
CA PRO A 354 -24.59 -32.69 -13.88
C PRO A 354 -24.72 -31.16 -13.84
N LYS A 355 -25.61 -30.62 -12.99
CA LYS A 355 -25.76 -29.15 -12.85
C LYS A 355 -24.58 -28.52 -12.09
N ILE A 356 -24.13 -29.19 -11.04
CA ILE A 356 -22.94 -28.76 -10.28
C ILE A 356 -21.74 -28.80 -11.20
N ARG A 357 -21.52 -29.90 -11.93
CA ARG A 357 -20.44 -30.06 -12.89
C ARG A 357 -20.46 -28.94 -13.96
N ALA A 358 -21.62 -28.65 -14.56
CA ALA A 358 -21.77 -27.56 -15.54
C ALA A 358 -21.39 -26.20 -14.94
N SER A 359 -21.74 -25.93 -13.67
CA SER A 359 -21.38 -24.71 -12.97
C SER A 359 -19.87 -24.61 -12.68
N ILE A 360 -19.20 -25.72 -12.37
CA ILE A 360 -17.74 -25.78 -12.19
C ILE A 360 -17.03 -25.41 -13.51
N TYR A 361 -17.47 -26.02 -14.63
CA TYR A 361 -16.93 -25.67 -15.95
C TYR A 361 -17.20 -24.24 -16.33
N ALA A 362 -18.40 -23.70 -16.04
CA ALA A 362 -18.72 -22.31 -16.28
C ALA A 362 -17.80 -21.35 -15.49
N THR A 363 -17.46 -21.72 -14.26
CA THR A 363 -16.51 -20.93 -13.44
C THR A 363 -15.09 -21.02 -13.98
N ALA A 364 -14.60 -22.21 -14.30
CA ALA A 364 -13.27 -22.41 -14.86
C ALA A 364 -13.13 -21.72 -16.22
N ARG A 365 -14.20 -21.69 -17.04
CA ARG A 365 -14.24 -20.97 -18.34
C ARG A 365 -13.84 -19.51 -18.18
N LEU A 366 -14.26 -18.82 -17.11
CA LEU A 366 -13.89 -17.43 -16.87
C LEU A 366 -12.37 -17.23 -16.76
N ALA A 367 -11.66 -18.23 -16.22
CA ALA A 367 -10.20 -18.18 -16.15
C ALA A 367 -9.52 -18.27 -17.52
N PHE A 368 -10.19 -18.89 -18.50
CA PHE A 368 -9.63 -19.15 -19.83
C PHE A 368 -10.23 -18.27 -20.93
N GLU A 369 -11.30 -17.53 -20.67
CA GLU A 369 -12.09 -16.81 -21.67
C GLU A 369 -11.26 -15.92 -22.59
N ALA A 370 -10.30 -15.17 -22.04
CA ALA A 370 -9.46 -14.29 -22.81
C ALA A 370 -8.68 -14.99 -23.94
N TRP A 371 -8.26 -16.24 -23.70
CA TRP A 371 -7.47 -17.00 -24.69
C TRP A 371 -8.31 -17.70 -25.78
N THR A 372 -9.61 -17.51 -25.78
CA THR A 372 -10.45 -17.86 -26.94
C THR A 372 -10.24 -16.91 -28.11
N GLU A 373 -9.73 -15.72 -27.84
CA GLU A 373 -9.37 -14.75 -28.90
C GLU A 373 -8.00 -15.11 -29.52
N PRO A 374 -7.91 -15.20 -30.86
CA PRO A 374 -6.70 -15.65 -31.53
C PRO A 374 -5.46 -14.80 -31.21
N ALA A 375 -5.60 -13.47 -31.11
CA ALA A 375 -4.48 -12.58 -30.77
C ALA A 375 -3.94 -12.84 -29.37
N VAL A 376 -4.84 -13.01 -28.38
CA VAL A 376 -4.48 -13.31 -26.98
C VAL A 376 -3.88 -14.71 -26.88
N ALA A 377 -4.48 -15.71 -27.56
CA ALA A 377 -3.93 -17.07 -27.60
C ALA A 377 -2.54 -17.09 -28.24
N HIS A 378 -2.32 -16.31 -29.31
CA HIS A 378 -1.02 -16.18 -29.96
C HIS A 378 0.02 -15.54 -29.02
N SER A 379 -0.35 -14.53 -28.23
CA SER A 379 0.57 -13.93 -27.23
C SER A 379 1.05 -14.92 -26.17
N ALA A 380 0.34 -16.03 -25.98
CA ALA A 380 0.70 -17.13 -25.06
C ALA A 380 1.28 -18.35 -25.78
N SER A 381 1.44 -18.31 -27.09
CA SER A 381 1.96 -19.43 -27.86
C SER A 381 3.47 -19.53 -27.71
N LEU A 382 3.94 -20.74 -27.42
CA LEU A 382 5.34 -21.15 -27.49
C LEU A 382 5.50 -21.84 -28.85
N ASP A 383 5.52 -21.10 -29.96
CA ASP A 383 5.73 -21.72 -31.29
C ASP A 383 7.16 -22.23 -31.39
N PRO A 384 7.38 -23.53 -31.64
CA PRO A 384 8.73 -24.08 -31.88
C PRO A 384 9.47 -23.36 -32.99
N ARG A 385 8.76 -22.81 -33.97
CA ARG A 385 9.36 -22.04 -35.07
C ARG A 385 10.02 -20.76 -34.58
N ASP A 386 9.59 -20.19 -33.44
CA ASP A 386 10.23 -19.04 -32.80
C ASP A 386 11.65 -19.35 -32.30
N PHE A 387 12.00 -20.64 -32.14
CA PHE A 387 13.34 -21.08 -31.68
C PHE A 387 14.32 -21.38 -32.82
N TYR A 388 13.87 -21.52 -34.07
CA TYR A 388 14.68 -21.95 -35.22
C TYR A 388 14.86 -20.88 -36.29
N TRP A 389 14.76 -19.60 -35.94
CA TRP A 389 14.93 -18.52 -36.91
C TRP A 389 16.39 -18.24 -37.17
N SER A 390 16.71 -17.88 -38.42
CA SER A 390 18.06 -17.50 -38.83
C SER A 390 18.49 -16.18 -38.17
N ASP A 391 19.79 -15.99 -37.98
CA ASP A 391 20.39 -14.83 -37.32
C ASP A 391 20.00 -13.47 -37.95
N GLU A 392 19.61 -13.45 -39.22
CA GLU A 392 19.18 -12.24 -39.92
C GLU A 392 17.82 -11.66 -39.49
N LEU A 393 17.00 -12.45 -38.80
CA LEU A 393 15.68 -12.03 -38.29
C LEU A 393 15.63 -11.81 -36.79
N HIS A 394 16.77 -11.82 -36.10
CA HIS A 394 16.88 -11.67 -34.65
C HIS A 394 16.26 -10.37 -34.13
N GLU A 395 16.26 -9.29 -34.89
CA GLU A 395 15.73 -7.98 -34.47
C GLU A 395 14.19 -7.91 -34.41
N GLN A 396 13.46 -8.87 -35.01
CA GLN A 396 11.99 -8.87 -35.10
C GLN A 396 11.30 -9.93 -34.24
N ARG A 397 12.05 -10.71 -33.45
CA ARG A 397 11.46 -11.77 -32.61
C ARG A 397 10.61 -11.22 -31.47
N PRO A 398 9.39 -11.71 -31.28
CA PRO A 398 8.64 -11.41 -30.08
C PRO A 398 9.39 -11.95 -28.86
N ARG A 399 9.52 -11.11 -27.85
CA ARG A 399 10.19 -11.45 -26.62
C ARG A 399 9.28 -12.25 -25.70
N TYR A 400 9.79 -13.34 -25.12
CA TYR A 400 9.12 -13.98 -24.00
C TYR A 400 9.36 -13.18 -22.72
N VAL A 401 8.31 -13.00 -21.92
CA VAL A 401 8.45 -12.46 -20.57
C VAL A 401 9.10 -13.52 -19.71
N ASP A 402 10.35 -13.33 -19.39
CA ASP A 402 11.06 -14.09 -18.39
C ASP A 402 11.08 -13.30 -17.08
N LEU A 403 10.40 -13.83 -16.08
CA LEU A 403 10.29 -13.18 -14.78
C LEU A 403 11.63 -13.18 -14.04
N GLU A 404 12.50 -14.18 -14.27
CA GLU A 404 13.85 -14.21 -13.72
C GLU A 404 14.69 -13.08 -14.33
N TRP A 405 14.61 -12.89 -15.67
CA TRP A 405 15.21 -11.73 -16.33
C TRP A 405 14.74 -10.40 -15.76
N LEU A 406 13.43 -10.27 -15.44
CA LEU A 406 12.88 -9.05 -14.89
C LEU A 406 13.43 -8.77 -13.48
N ILE A 407 13.47 -9.79 -12.62
CA ILE A 407 13.73 -9.63 -11.18
C ILE A 407 15.22 -9.55 -10.88
N ASP A 408 16.05 -10.38 -11.49
CA ASP A 408 17.47 -10.50 -11.17
C ASP A 408 18.37 -9.69 -12.11
N GLY A 409 17.96 -9.48 -13.34
CA GLY A 409 18.68 -8.69 -14.34
C GLY A 409 20.16 -9.08 -14.47
N GLU A 410 20.73 -9.06 -15.62
CA GLU A 410 22.17 -9.27 -15.77
C GLU A 410 22.94 -8.11 -15.13
N SER A 411 23.88 -8.44 -14.23
CA SER A 411 24.93 -7.57 -13.68
C SER A 411 24.56 -6.08 -13.50
N GLY A 412 23.52 -5.80 -12.72
CA GLY A 412 23.17 -4.42 -12.31
C GLY A 412 22.21 -3.69 -13.25
N ARG A 413 21.76 -4.30 -14.33
CA ARG A 413 20.71 -3.75 -15.21
C ARG A 413 19.34 -3.82 -14.51
N ALA A 414 18.50 -2.83 -14.75
CA ALA A 414 17.16 -2.73 -14.19
C ALA A 414 16.12 -2.80 -15.31
N ASN A 415 15.66 -4.00 -15.60
CA ASN A 415 14.72 -4.26 -16.69
C ASN A 415 13.32 -3.74 -16.39
N THR A 416 12.54 -3.52 -17.45
CA THR A 416 11.18 -2.96 -17.29
C THR A 416 10.19 -3.73 -18.15
N LEU A 417 9.11 -4.18 -17.52
CA LEU A 417 7.96 -4.80 -18.17
C LEU A 417 6.79 -3.83 -18.16
N TYR A 418 6.32 -3.43 -19.33
CA TYR A 418 5.09 -2.68 -19.51
C TYR A 418 3.93 -3.64 -19.82
N LEU A 419 2.84 -3.50 -19.11
CA LEU A 419 1.60 -4.24 -19.32
C LEU A 419 0.55 -3.25 -19.80
N ALA A 420 -0.11 -3.54 -20.93
CA ALA A 420 -1.13 -2.69 -21.48
C ALA A 420 -2.38 -3.49 -21.87
N ALA A 421 -3.56 -2.90 -21.64
CA ALA A 421 -4.82 -3.43 -22.11
C ALA A 421 -5.82 -2.29 -22.32
N PRO A 422 -6.71 -2.38 -23.35
CA PRO A 422 -7.74 -1.39 -23.57
C PRO A 422 -8.70 -1.31 -22.38
N SER A 423 -9.11 -0.11 -21.99
CA SER A 423 -10.06 0.07 -20.89
C SER A 423 -11.39 -0.65 -21.11
N THR A 424 -11.80 -0.80 -22.38
CA THR A 424 -13.04 -1.50 -22.79
C THR A 424 -12.95 -3.03 -22.63
N GLU A 425 -11.74 -3.59 -22.62
CA GLU A 425 -11.51 -5.03 -22.59
C GLU A 425 -10.79 -5.48 -21.32
N PHE A 426 -10.61 -4.56 -20.38
CA PHE A 426 -9.80 -4.80 -19.20
C PHE A 426 -10.35 -5.95 -18.35
N ASP A 427 -11.68 -6.00 -18.17
CA ASP A 427 -12.31 -7.08 -17.40
C ASP A 427 -12.07 -8.45 -18.06
N ARG A 428 -12.12 -8.51 -19.40
CA ARG A 428 -11.86 -9.74 -20.16
C ARG A 428 -10.39 -10.17 -20.10
N LEU A 429 -9.45 -9.21 -20.12
CA LEU A 429 -8.01 -9.46 -20.06
C LEU A 429 -7.48 -9.60 -18.63
N THR A 430 -8.33 -9.39 -17.63
CA THR A 430 -7.96 -9.55 -16.20
C THR A 430 -7.33 -10.91 -15.90
N PRO A 431 -7.81 -12.08 -16.40
CA PRO A 431 -7.16 -13.36 -16.15
C PRO A 431 -5.75 -13.45 -16.74
N VAL A 432 -5.50 -12.76 -17.86
CA VAL A 432 -4.18 -12.74 -18.53
C VAL A 432 -3.19 -11.88 -17.73
N LEU A 433 -3.56 -10.61 -17.48
CA LEU A 433 -2.71 -9.66 -16.76
C LEU A 433 -2.56 -10.04 -15.28
N GLY A 434 -3.65 -10.44 -14.66
CA GLY A 434 -3.67 -10.90 -13.26
C GLY A 434 -2.93 -12.23 -13.09
N GLY A 435 -3.01 -13.11 -14.08
CA GLY A 435 -2.26 -14.36 -14.14
C GLY A 435 -0.75 -14.12 -14.20
N LEU A 436 -0.30 -13.18 -15.07
CA LEU A 436 1.11 -12.80 -15.17
C LEU A 436 1.62 -12.16 -13.88
N LEU A 437 0.85 -11.23 -13.29
CA LEU A 437 1.21 -10.62 -12.00
C LEU A 437 1.18 -11.63 -10.86
N GLY A 438 0.26 -12.60 -10.90
CA GLY A 438 0.19 -13.71 -9.94
C GLY A 438 1.39 -14.65 -10.07
N ASP A 439 1.81 -14.96 -11.29
CA ASP A 439 3.00 -15.76 -11.55
C ASP A 439 4.29 -15.06 -11.04
N LEU A 440 4.42 -13.76 -11.30
CA LEU A 440 5.50 -12.93 -10.74
C LEU A 440 5.51 -12.96 -9.20
N ARG A 441 4.35 -12.80 -8.58
CA ARG A 441 4.20 -12.88 -7.13
C ARG A 441 4.67 -14.23 -6.58
N GLU A 442 4.16 -15.33 -7.16
CA GLU A 442 4.52 -16.69 -6.72
C GLU A 442 6.03 -16.95 -6.89
N GLN A 443 6.64 -16.42 -7.93
CA GLN A 443 8.10 -16.54 -8.13
C GLN A 443 8.89 -15.78 -7.08
N ILE A 444 8.48 -14.56 -6.71
CA ILE A 444 9.12 -13.79 -5.63
C ILE A 444 9.05 -14.54 -4.30
N HIS A 445 7.88 -15.12 -3.98
CA HIS A 445 7.72 -15.93 -2.78
C HIS A 445 8.57 -17.20 -2.82
N ALA A 446 8.66 -17.86 -3.97
CA ALA A 446 9.51 -19.04 -4.14
C ALA A 446 10.99 -18.70 -3.95
N TRP A 447 11.44 -17.55 -4.40
CA TRP A 447 12.80 -17.07 -4.19
C TRP A 447 13.12 -16.80 -2.73
N ASP A 448 12.20 -16.18 -2.01
CA ASP A 448 12.35 -15.93 -0.57
C ASP A 448 12.45 -17.25 0.22
N ILE A 449 11.60 -18.22 -0.09
CA ILE A 449 11.67 -19.57 0.50
C ILE A 449 13.01 -20.25 0.19
N ALA A 450 13.57 -20.03 -1.00
CA ALA A 450 14.89 -20.53 -1.39
C ALA A 450 16.06 -19.70 -0.82
N GLY A 451 15.80 -18.66 -0.01
CA GLY A 451 16.80 -17.76 0.53
C GLY A 451 17.43 -16.81 -0.51
N ARG A 452 16.85 -16.72 -1.71
CA ARG A 452 17.27 -15.74 -2.73
C ARG A 452 16.60 -14.38 -2.43
N GLN A 453 17.35 -13.31 -2.58
CA GLN A 453 16.81 -11.96 -2.43
C GLN A 453 16.91 -11.21 -3.75
N LEU A 454 15.98 -10.29 -3.99
CA LEU A 454 16.05 -9.39 -5.13
C LEU A 454 17.35 -8.56 -5.06
N SER A 455 18.10 -8.50 -6.14
CA SER A 455 19.35 -7.71 -6.25
C SER A 455 19.08 -6.21 -6.06
N LYS A 456 17.94 -5.74 -6.59
CA LYS A 456 17.36 -4.41 -6.38
C LYS A 456 15.88 -4.52 -6.15
N PRO A 457 15.27 -3.59 -5.39
CA PRO A 457 13.84 -3.59 -5.15
C PRO A 457 13.02 -3.48 -6.44
N LEU A 458 11.99 -4.32 -6.57
CA LEU A 458 11.04 -4.31 -7.68
C LEU A 458 9.92 -3.29 -7.42
N LEU A 459 9.67 -2.41 -8.38
CA LEU A 459 8.54 -1.49 -8.37
C LEU A 459 7.42 -2.02 -9.26
N ILE A 460 6.22 -2.19 -8.69
CA ILE A 460 5.02 -2.62 -9.42
C ILE A 460 4.02 -1.45 -9.41
N VAL A 461 3.85 -0.82 -10.55
CA VAL A 461 2.94 0.32 -10.74
C VAL A 461 1.67 -0.15 -11.45
N ILE A 462 0.53 0.05 -10.82
CA ILE A 462 -0.80 -0.21 -11.39
C ILE A 462 -1.53 1.12 -11.43
N ASP A 463 -1.45 1.80 -12.57
CA ASP A 463 -1.94 3.19 -12.74
C ASP A 463 -3.46 3.32 -12.55
N GLU A 464 -4.22 2.29 -12.92
CA GLU A 464 -5.68 2.23 -12.76
C GLU A 464 -6.08 0.92 -12.05
N ALA A 465 -5.68 0.76 -10.79
CA ALA A 465 -5.92 -0.46 -10.02
C ALA A 465 -7.42 -0.75 -9.80
N GLY A 466 -8.26 0.28 -9.90
CA GLY A 466 -9.71 0.09 -9.82
C GLY A 466 -10.33 -0.69 -10.98
N GLN A 467 -9.62 -0.88 -12.08
CA GLN A 467 -10.08 -1.71 -13.19
C GLN A 467 -9.59 -3.16 -13.10
N LEU A 468 -8.53 -3.43 -12.34
CA LEU A 468 -7.95 -4.76 -12.19
C LEU A 468 -8.23 -5.30 -10.78
N GLU A 469 -9.07 -6.34 -10.67
CA GLU A 469 -9.30 -7.01 -9.40
C GLU A 469 -8.26 -8.12 -9.19
N LEU A 470 -7.26 -7.81 -8.37
CA LEU A 470 -6.27 -8.79 -7.92
C LEU A 470 -6.67 -9.29 -6.53
N GLN A 471 -7.22 -10.48 -6.45
CA GLN A 471 -7.79 -11.01 -5.19
C GLN A 471 -6.76 -11.14 -4.06
N TRP A 472 -5.50 -11.34 -4.40
CA TRP A 472 -4.39 -11.43 -3.47
C TRP A 472 -3.83 -10.05 -3.05
N LEU A 473 -4.22 -8.95 -3.72
CA LEU A 473 -3.68 -7.62 -3.42
C LEU A 473 -3.88 -7.18 -1.95
N PRO A 474 -5.06 -7.40 -1.31
CA PRO A 474 -5.25 -6.99 0.09
C PRO A 474 -4.24 -7.59 1.07
N GLU A 475 -3.77 -8.80 0.81
CA GLU A 475 -2.76 -9.49 1.61
C GLU A 475 -1.35 -9.07 1.19
N GLU A 476 -1.10 -9.05 -0.11
CA GLU A 476 0.23 -8.85 -0.66
C GLU A 476 0.76 -7.43 -0.48
N VAL A 477 -0.12 -6.43 -0.52
CA VAL A 477 0.30 -5.02 -0.40
C VAL A 477 1.07 -4.71 0.88
N SER A 478 0.84 -5.50 1.94
CA SER A 478 1.54 -5.36 3.23
C SER A 478 2.79 -6.24 3.32
N THR A 479 2.85 -7.36 2.59
CA THR A 479 3.92 -8.38 2.70
C THR A 479 5.03 -8.18 1.70
N ILE A 480 4.72 -7.71 0.49
CA ILE A 480 5.68 -7.56 -0.62
C ILE A 480 6.91 -6.71 -0.26
N ALA A 481 6.76 -5.75 0.65
CA ALA A 481 7.86 -4.91 1.09
C ALA A 481 8.97 -5.70 1.80
N GLY A 482 8.60 -6.74 2.55
CA GLY A 482 9.52 -7.69 3.17
C GLY A 482 10.32 -8.48 2.15
N LEU A 483 9.72 -8.79 1.02
CA LEU A 483 10.28 -9.55 -0.10
C LEU A 483 11.08 -8.69 -1.08
N GLY A 484 11.19 -7.38 -0.84
CA GLY A 484 11.92 -6.45 -1.69
C GLY A 484 11.11 -5.83 -2.81
N GLY A 485 9.78 -5.97 -2.81
CA GLY A 485 8.88 -5.31 -3.76
C GLY A 485 8.20 -4.06 -3.18
N MET A 486 7.59 -3.26 -4.06
CA MET A 486 6.76 -2.11 -3.68
C MET A 486 5.63 -1.95 -4.69
N PHE A 487 4.40 -1.86 -4.21
CA PHE A 487 3.26 -1.47 -5.04
C PHE A 487 3.06 0.04 -5.06
N VAL A 488 2.72 0.56 -6.25
CA VAL A 488 2.11 1.88 -6.45
C VAL A 488 0.78 1.65 -7.14
N THR A 489 -0.32 1.91 -6.46
CA THR A 489 -1.67 1.64 -6.98
C THR A 489 -2.46 2.92 -7.15
N GLY A 490 -2.98 3.14 -8.36
CA GLY A 490 -3.80 4.30 -8.71
C GLY A 490 -5.30 4.01 -8.54
N TRP A 491 -6.01 4.87 -7.82
CA TRP A 491 -7.44 4.78 -7.54
C TRP A 491 -8.13 6.11 -7.81
N GLN A 492 -9.37 6.06 -8.26
CA GLN A 492 -10.15 7.29 -8.42
C GLN A 492 -10.71 7.77 -7.09
N SER A 493 -11.11 6.82 -6.22
CA SER A 493 -11.69 7.11 -4.91
C SER A 493 -11.61 5.89 -3.97
N LYS A 494 -11.89 6.11 -2.68
CA LYS A 494 -12.09 5.00 -1.72
C LYS A 494 -13.32 4.17 -2.07
N ALA A 495 -14.38 4.80 -2.61
CA ALA A 495 -15.57 4.07 -3.05
C ALA A 495 -15.23 3.03 -4.12
N GLN A 496 -14.30 3.32 -5.05
CA GLN A 496 -13.83 2.37 -6.03
C GLN A 496 -13.12 1.16 -5.39
N ILE A 497 -12.28 1.39 -4.36
CA ILE A 497 -11.64 0.31 -3.61
C ILE A 497 -12.70 -0.55 -2.91
N THR A 498 -13.68 0.09 -2.27
CA THR A 498 -14.79 -0.61 -1.60
C THR A 498 -15.64 -1.42 -2.58
N HIS A 499 -15.90 -0.88 -3.77
CA HIS A 499 -16.63 -1.60 -4.81
C HIS A 499 -15.90 -2.88 -5.25
N ARG A 500 -14.56 -2.83 -5.40
CA ARG A 500 -13.75 -3.97 -5.85
C ARG A 500 -13.52 -5.01 -4.76
N TYR A 501 -13.20 -4.58 -3.54
CA TYR A 501 -12.73 -5.47 -2.48
C TYR A 501 -13.74 -5.66 -1.33
N GLY A 502 -14.88 -4.97 -1.35
CA GLY A 502 -15.91 -5.11 -0.32
C GLY A 502 -15.35 -4.88 1.08
N THR A 503 -15.48 -5.89 1.94
CA THR A 503 -14.97 -5.85 3.34
C THR A 503 -13.45 -5.79 3.44
N LEU A 504 -12.72 -6.16 2.39
CA LEU A 504 -11.25 -6.12 2.36
C LEU A 504 -10.69 -4.76 1.93
N ALA A 505 -11.54 -3.79 1.59
CA ALA A 505 -11.13 -2.45 1.15
C ALA A 505 -10.24 -1.73 2.18
N ASP A 506 -10.57 -1.86 3.47
CA ASP A 506 -9.78 -1.26 4.54
C ASP A 506 -8.43 -1.98 4.73
N ALA A 507 -8.33 -3.28 4.41
CA ALA A 507 -7.06 -4.00 4.37
C ALA A 507 -6.17 -3.49 3.22
N VAL A 508 -6.74 -3.25 2.03
CA VAL A 508 -6.00 -2.63 0.91
C VAL A 508 -5.45 -1.28 1.34
N LEU A 509 -6.29 -0.39 1.90
CA LEU A 509 -5.84 0.93 2.34
C LEU A 509 -4.82 0.85 3.49
N GLY A 510 -5.06 -0.05 4.46
CA GLY A 510 -4.19 -0.25 5.61
C GLY A 510 -2.81 -0.77 5.22
N GLY A 511 -2.74 -1.66 4.23
CA GLY A 511 -1.49 -2.22 3.70
C GLY A 511 -0.60 -1.20 2.97
N HIS A 512 -1.18 -0.12 2.42
CA HIS A 512 -0.39 0.95 1.86
C HIS A 512 0.16 1.87 2.96
N ARG A 513 1.47 1.90 3.14
CA ARG A 513 2.10 2.78 4.13
C ARG A 513 1.91 4.26 3.80
N SER A 514 1.96 4.59 2.53
CA SER A 514 1.76 5.95 2.01
C SER A 514 0.45 6.05 1.24
N LYS A 515 -0.36 7.06 1.53
CA LYS A 515 -1.58 7.39 0.79
C LYS A 515 -1.50 8.83 0.34
N VAL A 516 -1.41 9.04 -0.96
CA VAL A 516 -1.38 10.38 -1.58
C VAL A 516 -2.78 10.69 -2.09
N ILE A 517 -3.44 11.63 -1.45
CA ILE A 517 -4.78 12.10 -1.80
C ILE A 517 -4.65 13.39 -2.59
N PHE A 518 -5.06 13.34 -3.85
CA PHE A 518 -4.89 14.44 -4.79
C PHE A 518 -6.02 15.47 -4.69
N ASN A 519 -5.73 16.65 -5.16
CA ASN A 519 -6.71 17.73 -5.29
C ASN A 519 -7.90 17.34 -6.18
N GLY A 520 -9.06 17.98 -5.97
CA GLY A 520 -10.27 17.73 -6.74
C GLY A 520 -11.01 16.44 -6.35
N THR A 521 -10.55 15.72 -5.33
CA THR A 521 -11.29 14.58 -4.77
C THR A 521 -12.62 15.07 -4.20
N ASP A 522 -13.73 14.50 -4.66
CA ASP A 522 -15.10 14.86 -4.30
C ASP A 522 -15.93 13.68 -3.77
N ASP A 523 -15.37 12.47 -3.79
CA ASP A 523 -15.99 11.28 -3.20
C ASP A 523 -16.14 11.40 -1.68
N PRO A 524 -17.37 11.39 -1.12
CA PRO A 524 -17.58 11.55 0.31
C PRO A 524 -16.84 10.53 1.15
N SER A 525 -16.77 9.27 0.71
CA SER A 525 -16.10 8.21 1.47
C SER A 525 -14.59 8.43 1.59
N THR A 526 -13.97 9.02 0.57
CA THR A 526 -12.56 9.42 0.59
C THR A 526 -12.34 10.62 1.50
N LEU A 527 -13.19 11.65 1.36
CA LEU A 527 -13.08 12.88 2.14
C LEU A 527 -13.26 12.61 3.63
N ASP A 528 -14.28 11.84 4.01
CA ASP A 528 -14.55 11.43 5.39
C ASP A 528 -13.41 10.59 5.98
N TYR A 529 -12.85 9.68 5.18
CA TYR A 529 -11.70 8.88 5.59
C TYR A 529 -10.50 9.76 5.92
N VAL A 530 -10.15 10.70 5.04
CA VAL A 530 -9.00 11.59 5.20
C VAL A 530 -9.19 12.52 6.38
N SER A 531 -10.37 13.15 6.51
CA SER A 531 -10.71 14.06 7.61
C SER A 531 -10.61 13.35 8.96
N ARG A 532 -11.17 12.15 9.06
CA ARG A 532 -11.13 11.32 10.28
C ARG A 532 -9.72 10.89 10.66
N VAL A 533 -8.90 10.46 9.71
CA VAL A 533 -7.52 10.04 9.95
C VAL A 533 -6.62 11.24 10.28
N ALA A 534 -6.86 12.39 9.67
CA ALA A 534 -6.13 13.63 9.94
C ALA A 534 -6.36 14.15 11.36
N GLY A 535 -7.54 13.85 11.95
CA GLY A 535 -7.90 14.26 13.29
C GLY A 535 -8.46 15.69 13.36
N THR A 536 -8.58 16.21 14.58
CA THR A 536 -9.26 17.49 14.87
C THR A 536 -8.31 18.43 15.62
N GLU A 537 -8.55 19.73 15.46
CA GLU A 537 -7.85 20.80 16.19
C GLU A 537 -8.86 21.72 16.92
N HIS A 538 -8.36 22.47 17.89
CA HIS A 538 -9.17 23.49 18.56
C HIS A 538 -8.97 24.84 17.90
N VAL A 539 -10.05 25.38 17.31
CA VAL A 539 -10.08 26.73 16.71
C VAL A 539 -10.76 27.69 17.67
N ALA A 540 -10.11 28.81 17.96
CA ALA A 540 -10.71 29.85 18.81
C ALA A 540 -11.75 30.63 18.00
N GLN A 541 -13.03 30.42 18.29
CA GLN A 541 -14.10 31.25 17.75
C GLN A 541 -14.26 32.50 18.61
N ARG A 542 -14.19 33.67 17.99
CA ARG A 542 -14.38 35.00 18.63
C ARG A 542 -15.81 35.43 18.43
N GLY A 543 -16.59 35.38 19.51
CA GLY A 543 -17.91 36.00 19.59
C GLY A 543 -17.79 37.50 19.96
N TRP A 544 -18.49 38.36 19.22
CA TRP A 544 -18.62 39.79 19.57
C TRP A 544 -20.03 40.00 20.11
N SER A 545 -20.15 40.45 21.34
CA SER A 545 -21.39 41.00 21.82
C SER A 545 -21.20 42.51 22.11
N ALA A 546 -22.05 43.31 21.51
CA ALA A 546 -22.11 44.75 21.78
C ALA A 546 -23.31 44.98 22.66
N ASP A 547 -23.09 45.53 23.85
CA ASP A 547 -24.18 46.02 24.68
C ASP A 547 -24.68 47.35 24.13
N THR A 548 -25.94 47.40 23.72
CA THR A 548 -26.56 48.57 23.12
C THR A 548 -26.76 49.74 24.08
N SER A 549 -26.57 49.50 25.40
CA SER A 549 -26.78 50.52 26.43
C SER A 549 -25.54 51.13 27.06
N GLY A 550 -24.32 50.58 26.76
CA GLY A 550 -23.14 51.05 27.49
C GLY A 550 -21.80 51.09 26.73
N GLY A 551 -21.77 50.85 25.42
CA GLY A 551 -20.58 50.99 24.61
C GLY A 551 -19.43 49.98 24.89
N ARG A 552 -19.62 49.00 25.78
CA ARG A 552 -18.64 47.97 26.08
C ARG A 552 -18.75 46.83 25.10
N LYS A 553 -17.70 46.60 24.28
CA LYS A 553 -17.58 45.40 23.46
C LYS A 553 -16.95 44.29 24.28
N THR A 554 -17.69 43.22 24.51
CA THR A 554 -17.16 42.01 25.14
C THR A 554 -16.77 41.02 24.04
N VAL A 555 -15.50 40.61 24.05
CA VAL A 555 -14.99 39.57 23.16
C VAL A 555 -14.95 38.27 23.98
N SER A 556 -15.74 37.28 23.61
CA SER A 556 -15.66 35.94 24.18
C SER A 556 -14.94 35.03 23.21
N GLU A 557 -13.93 34.30 23.66
CA GLU A 557 -13.24 33.26 22.89
C GLU A 557 -13.70 31.91 23.44
N HIS A 558 -14.34 31.11 22.58
CA HIS A 558 -14.69 29.74 22.89
C HIS A 558 -13.89 28.79 21.97
N PRO A 559 -13.11 27.84 22.51
CA PRO A 559 -12.44 26.85 21.69
C PRO A 559 -13.50 25.89 21.13
N GLN A 560 -13.64 25.86 19.80
CA GLN A 560 -14.46 24.91 19.07
C GLN A 560 -13.54 23.85 18.44
N ARG A 561 -13.99 22.61 18.46
CA ARG A 561 -13.27 21.49 17.84
C ARG A 561 -13.69 21.38 16.39
N GLU A 562 -12.73 21.50 15.48
CA GLU A 562 -12.92 21.39 14.04
C GLU A 562 -11.99 20.35 13.44
N ASP A 563 -12.37 19.79 12.30
CA ASP A 563 -11.52 18.86 11.57
C ASP A 563 -10.28 19.61 11.06
N LEU A 564 -9.08 19.00 11.25
CA LEU A 564 -7.83 19.56 10.74
C LEU A 564 -7.85 19.70 9.21
N LEU A 565 -8.44 18.75 8.50
CA LEU A 565 -8.61 18.74 7.05
C LEU A 565 -10.09 18.56 6.69
N PRO A 566 -10.90 19.62 6.75
CA PRO A 566 -12.29 19.56 6.32
C PRO A 566 -12.42 19.21 4.84
N ALA A 567 -13.50 18.54 4.46
CA ALA A 567 -13.74 18.03 3.11
C ALA A 567 -13.53 19.10 2.01
N HIS A 568 -14.01 20.33 2.23
CA HIS A 568 -13.86 21.43 1.27
C HIS A 568 -12.38 21.83 1.06
N VAL A 569 -11.55 21.76 2.10
CA VAL A 569 -10.10 22.08 2.01
C VAL A 569 -9.40 21.05 1.14
N ILE A 570 -9.67 19.75 1.35
CA ILE A 570 -9.09 18.67 0.54
C ILE A 570 -9.51 18.83 -0.93
N ARG A 571 -10.80 19.05 -1.18
CA ARG A 571 -11.34 19.22 -2.52
C ARG A 571 -10.76 20.42 -3.27
N GLN A 572 -10.57 21.55 -2.55
CA GLN A 572 -10.17 22.84 -3.14
C GLN A 572 -8.66 23.07 -3.15
N MET A 573 -7.83 22.08 -2.78
CA MET A 573 -6.38 22.18 -2.92
C MET A 573 -6.00 22.62 -4.33
N ARG A 574 -4.93 23.38 -4.46
CA ARG A 574 -4.46 23.86 -5.77
C ARG A 574 -3.99 22.72 -6.65
N ARG A 575 -3.98 22.94 -7.95
CA ARG A 575 -3.38 21.97 -8.89
C ARG A 575 -1.95 21.69 -8.47
N GLN A 576 -1.54 20.42 -8.53
CA GLN A 576 -0.23 19.92 -8.09
C GLN A 576 -0.04 19.84 -6.56
N GLU A 577 -1.07 20.06 -5.78
CA GLU A 577 -1.05 19.83 -4.35
C GLU A 577 -1.77 18.54 -4.00
N ALA A 578 -1.32 17.90 -2.92
CA ALA A 578 -1.89 16.66 -2.41
C ALA A 578 -1.70 16.60 -0.89
N VAL A 579 -2.48 15.76 -0.23
CA VAL A 579 -2.25 15.35 1.16
C VAL A 579 -1.61 13.97 1.15
N LEU A 580 -0.49 13.84 1.86
CA LEU A 580 0.14 12.54 2.12
C LEU A 580 -0.15 12.13 3.56
N LEU A 581 -0.77 10.97 3.70
CA LEU A 581 -0.87 10.22 4.96
C LEU A 581 0.21 9.13 4.93
N HIS A 582 1.18 9.21 5.84
CA HIS A 582 2.33 8.29 5.85
C HIS A 582 2.59 7.76 7.26
N GLY A 583 2.43 6.47 7.45
CA GLY A 583 2.73 5.77 8.70
C GLY A 583 2.15 6.49 9.92
N THR A 584 3.01 6.84 10.87
CA THR A 584 2.66 7.54 12.12
C THR A 584 2.83 9.07 12.05
N LEU A 585 3.21 9.61 10.87
CA LEU A 585 3.46 11.04 10.71
C LEU A 585 2.15 11.84 10.66
N PRO A 586 2.15 13.10 11.12
CA PRO A 586 1.05 14.02 10.88
C PRO A 586 0.77 14.15 9.37
N PRO A 587 -0.46 14.50 8.96
CA PRO A 587 -0.76 14.75 7.55
C PRO A 587 0.22 15.73 6.92
N ILE A 588 0.73 15.39 5.75
CA ILE A 588 1.78 16.16 5.05
C ILE A 588 1.15 16.84 3.85
N HIS A 589 1.29 18.17 3.76
CA HIS A 589 0.92 18.92 2.56
C HIS A 589 2.03 18.78 1.52
N LEU A 590 1.74 18.12 0.39
CA LEU A 590 2.66 17.88 -0.71
C LEU A 590 2.44 18.84 -1.86
N ARG A 591 3.53 19.17 -2.53
CA ARG A 591 3.56 19.68 -3.90
C ARG A 591 4.18 18.62 -4.80
N LEU A 592 3.47 18.24 -5.87
CA LEU A 592 3.93 17.24 -6.82
C LEU A 592 5.13 17.73 -7.61
N VAL A 593 6.04 16.83 -7.92
CA VAL A 593 7.18 17.07 -8.82
C VAL A 593 6.78 16.61 -10.22
N ARG A 594 6.90 17.50 -11.21
CA ARG A 594 6.73 17.21 -12.62
C ARG A 594 8.08 16.90 -13.22
N TRP A 595 8.28 15.73 -13.81
CA TRP A 595 9.57 15.31 -14.34
C TRP A 595 10.11 16.27 -15.41
N TRP A 596 9.24 16.91 -16.20
CA TRP A 596 9.63 17.87 -17.26
C TRP A 596 9.96 19.28 -16.74
N GLU A 597 9.60 19.63 -15.51
CA GLU A 597 9.98 20.88 -14.83
C GLU A 597 11.19 20.68 -13.91
N ASP A 598 11.54 19.43 -13.64
CA ASP A 598 12.62 19.08 -12.71
C ASP A 598 13.89 18.75 -13.49
N HIS A 599 15.00 19.37 -13.07
CA HIS A 599 16.27 19.27 -13.77
C HIS A 599 16.84 17.84 -13.71
N ASP A 600 16.77 17.17 -12.57
CA ASP A 600 17.40 15.86 -12.39
C ASP A 600 16.62 14.76 -13.10
N LEU A 601 15.28 14.79 -12.99
CA LEU A 601 14.40 13.85 -13.69
C LEU A 601 14.38 14.13 -15.20
N GLY A 602 14.34 15.41 -15.60
CA GLY A 602 14.31 15.80 -17.01
C GLY A 602 15.54 15.33 -17.79
N ARG A 603 16.70 15.30 -17.16
CA ARG A 603 17.94 14.77 -17.78
C ARG A 603 17.89 13.28 -18.07
N LEU A 604 17.09 12.51 -17.32
CA LEU A 604 16.93 11.07 -17.52
C LEU A 604 16.05 10.75 -18.72
N VAL A 605 15.16 11.67 -19.12
CA VAL A 605 14.25 11.49 -20.24
C VAL A 605 14.82 12.16 -21.49
N PRO A 606 15.25 11.40 -22.52
CA PRO A 606 15.61 12.00 -23.80
C PRO A 606 14.38 12.66 -24.43
N THR A 607 14.50 13.92 -24.80
CA THR A 607 13.41 14.68 -25.43
C THR A 607 13.83 15.16 -26.81
N ALA A 608 12.87 15.20 -27.74
CA ALA A 608 13.02 15.86 -29.02
C ALA A 608 13.03 17.39 -28.85
N ASP A 609 13.34 18.15 -29.90
CA ASP A 609 13.41 19.61 -29.89
C ASP A 609 12.07 20.27 -29.47
N ASN A 610 10.95 19.57 -29.64
CA ASN A 610 9.61 20.01 -29.21
C ASN A 610 9.30 19.69 -27.73
N GLY A 611 10.28 19.19 -26.95
CA GLY A 611 10.13 18.84 -25.53
C GLY A 611 9.34 17.54 -25.27
N ARG A 612 8.96 16.79 -26.30
CA ARG A 612 8.32 15.46 -26.13
C ARG A 612 9.41 14.40 -25.86
N PRO A 613 9.12 13.40 -25.02
CA PRO A 613 10.01 12.26 -24.88
C PRO A 613 10.26 11.62 -26.24
N LEU A 614 11.52 11.29 -26.51
CA LEU A 614 11.84 10.49 -27.68
C LEU A 614 11.22 9.09 -27.52
N PRO A 615 10.78 8.44 -28.63
CA PRO A 615 10.41 7.04 -28.54
C PRO A 615 11.58 6.23 -27.97
N ALA A 616 11.27 5.21 -27.21
CA ALA A 616 12.31 4.27 -26.79
C ALA A 616 12.98 3.70 -28.04
N PRO A 617 14.30 3.53 -28.04
CA PRO A 617 14.98 2.85 -29.12
C PRO A 617 14.28 1.50 -29.32
N ALA A 618 14.04 1.13 -30.58
CA ALA A 618 13.54 -0.21 -30.91
C ALA A 618 14.40 -1.20 -30.13
N SER A 619 13.78 -2.02 -29.31
CA SER A 619 14.43 -2.83 -28.30
C SER A 619 15.58 -3.57 -28.91
N GLY A 620 16.78 -3.10 -28.59
CA GLY A 620 18.00 -3.82 -28.90
C GLY A 620 17.88 -5.21 -28.28
N THR A 621 18.15 -6.19 -29.10
CA THR A 621 18.30 -7.57 -28.79
C THR A 621 18.67 -7.84 -27.35
N CYS A 622 17.71 -8.31 -26.55
CA CYS A 622 18.10 -9.13 -25.41
C CYS A 622 18.51 -10.49 -25.97
N PRO A 623 19.68 -10.99 -25.68
CA PRO A 623 19.97 -12.38 -25.92
C PRO A 623 18.89 -13.16 -25.15
N VAL A 624 18.02 -13.86 -25.86
CA VAL A 624 17.27 -14.94 -25.26
C VAL A 624 18.34 -15.91 -24.80
N THR A 625 18.68 -15.91 -23.54
CA THR A 625 19.23 -17.08 -22.92
C THR A 625 18.10 -18.10 -22.92
N VAL A 626 17.85 -18.68 -24.09
CA VAL A 626 17.29 -20.03 -24.18
C VAL A 626 18.20 -20.81 -23.26
N GLY A 627 17.67 -21.31 -22.16
CA GLY A 627 18.42 -21.92 -21.09
C GLY A 627 19.65 -22.59 -21.63
N GLY A 628 20.84 -22.02 -21.31
CA GLY A 628 22.08 -22.74 -21.52
C GLY A 628 21.87 -24.15 -21.04
N PRO A 629 22.59 -25.14 -21.55
CA PRO A 629 22.39 -26.52 -21.14
C PRO A 629 22.28 -26.49 -19.62
N ARG A 630 21.12 -26.95 -19.14
CA ARG A 630 20.84 -27.09 -17.70
C ARG A 630 22.13 -27.61 -17.11
N PRO A 631 22.74 -26.97 -16.10
CA PRO A 631 23.90 -27.57 -15.44
C PRO A 631 23.44 -29.01 -15.13
N GLU A 632 24.20 -29.96 -15.63
CA GLU A 632 23.94 -31.39 -15.36
C GLU A 632 23.61 -31.46 -13.86
N PRO A 633 22.49 -32.06 -13.47
CA PRO A 633 22.18 -32.21 -12.07
C PRO A 633 23.43 -32.81 -11.43
N GLU A 634 23.98 -32.14 -10.42
CA GLU A 634 25.08 -32.71 -9.64
C GLU A 634 24.73 -34.17 -9.37
N PRO A 635 25.66 -35.10 -9.59
CA PRO A 635 25.36 -36.51 -9.47
C PRO A 635 24.72 -36.72 -8.10
N VAL A 636 23.51 -37.26 -8.10
CA VAL A 636 22.79 -37.63 -6.89
C VAL A 636 23.74 -38.52 -6.10
N VAL A 637 24.29 -37.99 -5.03
CA VAL A 637 25.16 -38.75 -4.15
C VAL A 637 24.32 -39.90 -3.64
N ASP A 638 24.72 -41.09 -4.01
CA ASP A 638 24.04 -42.37 -3.63
C ASP A 638 23.86 -42.35 -2.11
N PRO A 639 22.64 -42.46 -1.58
CA PRO A 639 22.38 -42.45 -0.15
C PRO A 639 23.15 -43.52 0.63
N THR A 640 23.68 -44.54 -0.03
CA THR A 640 24.58 -45.55 0.56
C THR A 640 25.95 -44.97 0.89
N VAL A 641 26.47 -43.99 0.11
CA VAL A 641 27.77 -43.33 0.35
C VAL A 641 27.68 -42.39 1.53
N VAL A 642 26.51 -41.78 1.79
CA VAL A 642 26.30 -40.93 2.96
C VAL A 642 26.22 -41.72 4.24
N ALA A 643 25.69 -42.98 4.19
CA ALA A 643 25.63 -43.86 5.35
C ALA A 643 27.03 -44.33 5.80
N GLU A 644 27.96 -44.58 4.88
CA GLU A 644 29.35 -44.94 5.22
C GLU A 644 30.18 -43.78 5.78
N SER A 645 29.91 -42.58 5.34
CA SER A 645 30.63 -41.38 5.87
C SER A 645 30.16 -40.98 7.27
N VAL A 646 28.95 -41.30 7.68
CA VAL A 646 28.43 -41.03 9.03
C VAL A 646 28.91 -42.10 10.04
N ALA A 647 29.25 -43.30 9.60
CA ALA A 647 29.76 -44.37 10.46
C ALA A 647 31.21 -44.16 10.94
N SER A 648 31.97 -43.22 10.39
CA SER A 648 33.36 -42.97 10.68
C SER A 648 33.65 -41.75 11.61
N LEU A 649 32.63 -41.16 12.22
CA LEU A 649 32.81 -40.08 13.19
C LEU A 649 32.99 -40.65 14.61
N PRO A 650 34.04 -40.27 15.36
CA PRO A 650 34.26 -40.76 16.70
C PRO A 650 33.23 -40.19 17.70
N SER A 651 32.69 -41.07 18.54
CA SER A 651 31.75 -40.73 19.60
C SER A 651 32.34 -39.71 20.56
N PRO A 652 31.60 -38.69 21.02
CA PRO A 652 32.05 -37.79 22.02
C PRO A 652 32.05 -38.47 23.40
N ARG A 653 33.19 -38.47 24.05
CA ARG A 653 33.37 -38.93 25.45
C ARG A 653 32.74 -37.95 26.44
N GLY A 654 31.95 -38.52 27.36
CA GLY A 654 31.90 -38.18 28.77
C GLY A 654 31.43 -36.79 29.17
N THR A 655 30.23 -36.72 29.71
CA THR A 655 29.73 -35.70 30.62
C THR A 655 30.43 -35.71 31.97
N PRO A 656 30.56 -34.53 32.63
CA PRO A 656 30.44 -34.51 34.09
C PRO A 656 29.12 -33.85 34.50
N ASP A 657 28.51 -34.56 35.37
CA ASP A 657 27.40 -34.26 36.25
C ASP A 657 27.66 -32.97 37.06
N ASN A 658 26.70 -32.05 37.08
CA ASN A 658 26.53 -31.16 38.21
C ASN A 658 25.08 -30.71 38.34
N GLY A 659 24.55 -31.12 39.45
CA GLY A 659 23.19 -31.01 39.86
C GLY A 659 22.69 -29.58 40.18
N SER A 660 21.44 -29.62 40.43
CA SER A 660 20.59 -28.81 41.31
C SER A 660 19.79 -27.64 40.69
N ARG A 661 18.60 -27.83 40.82
CA ARG A 661 17.46 -27.16 41.46
C ARG A 661 16.24 -26.91 40.57
N LEU A 662 15.30 -27.79 40.80
CA LEU A 662 13.87 -27.60 40.51
C LEU A 662 13.32 -26.38 41.26
N VAL A 663 12.69 -25.48 40.53
CA VAL A 663 11.65 -24.59 41.06
C VAL A 663 10.35 -24.94 40.35
N ARG A 664 9.46 -25.58 41.07
CA ARG A 664 8.06 -25.79 40.74
C ARG A 664 7.32 -24.46 40.90
N THR A 665 6.62 -24.00 39.89
CA THR A 665 5.45 -23.16 40.07
C THR A 665 4.28 -23.80 39.34
N GLY A 666 3.22 -24.01 40.12
CA GLY A 666 2.07 -24.79 39.80
C GLY A 666 1.14 -24.14 38.78
N ALA A 667 0.65 -24.96 37.87
CA ALA A 667 -0.51 -24.66 37.03
C ALA A 667 -1.73 -25.36 37.64
N ARG A 668 -2.70 -24.56 38.04
CA ARG A 668 -4.04 -25.02 38.42
C ARG A 668 -4.77 -25.53 37.18
N ARG A 669 -5.16 -26.78 37.19
CA ARG A 669 -6.19 -27.37 36.34
C ARG A 669 -7.56 -26.80 36.76
N ALA A 670 -8.35 -26.39 35.78
CA ALA A 670 -9.80 -26.38 35.88
C ALA A 670 -10.33 -27.34 34.83
N SER A 671 -10.84 -28.43 35.29
CA SER A 671 -11.64 -29.40 34.53
C SER A 671 -13.09 -28.93 34.50
N THR A 672 -13.71 -28.90 33.32
CA THR A 672 -15.16 -29.13 33.19
C THR A 672 -15.40 -29.95 31.94
N THR A 673 -15.74 -31.20 32.21
CA THR A 673 -16.44 -32.14 31.35
C THR A 673 -17.82 -31.64 31.01
N ALA A 674 -18.22 -31.70 29.74
CA ALA A 674 -19.59 -31.94 29.33
C ALA A 674 -19.59 -32.63 27.99
N GLU A 675 -19.84 -33.93 28.08
CA GLU A 675 -20.33 -34.78 26.97
C GLU A 675 -21.69 -34.26 26.51
N HIS A 676 -21.90 -34.11 25.20
CA HIS A 676 -23.18 -34.39 24.59
C HIS A 676 -23.00 -34.90 23.17
N THR A 677 -23.17 -36.21 23.05
CA THR A 677 -23.58 -36.95 21.86
C THR A 677 -24.93 -36.46 21.37
N GLY A 678 -25.05 -36.20 20.07
CA GLY A 678 -26.30 -35.88 19.43
C GLY A 678 -26.16 -35.92 17.91
N GLN A 679 -26.22 -37.13 17.33
CA GLN A 679 -26.53 -37.30 15.91
C GLN A 679 -27.97 -36.84 15.66
N GLY A 680 -28.15 -35.79 14.85
CA GLY A 680 -29.42 -35.31 14.34
C GLY A 680 -29.42 -35.40 12.82
N LYS A 681 -30.11 -36.40 12.25
CA LYS A 681 -30.53 -36.45 10.85
C LYS A 681 -31.33 -35.19 10.52
N LEU A 682 -30.98 -34.48 9.47
CA LEU A 682 -31.83 -33.45 8.85
C LEU A 682 -32.82 -34.14 7.92
N ASP A 683 -34.08 -34.24 8.37
CA ASP A 683 -35.23 -34.48 7.51
C ASP A 683 -35.67 -33.12 6.89
N LEU A 684 -35.56 -33.04 5.57
CA LEU A 684 -36.13 -31.94 4.78
C LEU A 684 -37.59 -32.30 4.43
N THR A 685 -38.52 -31.97 5.30
CA THR A 685 -39.96 -31.86 4.96
C THR A 685 -40.39 -30.43 5.21
N ALA A 686 -41.11 -29.92 4.22
CA ALA A 686 -41.63 -28.58 4.17
C ALA A 686 -42.49 -28.26 5.38
N ASP A 687 -42.08 -27.24 6.15
CA ASP A 687 -42.99 -26.41 6.94
C ASP A 687 -42.36 -25.02 7.10
N GLY A 688 -43.07 -24.02 6.53
CA GLY A 688 -42.71 -22.63 6.64
C GLY A 688 -42.88 -22.15 8.09
N PRO A 689 -42.12 -21.14 8.52
CA PRO A 689 -42.18 -20.66 9.90
C PRO A 689 -43.56 -20.12 10.24
N SER A 690 -44.06 -20.53 11.38
CA SER A 690 -45.32 -20.07 12.01
C SER A 690 -45.41 -18.52 12.08
N PRO A 691 -46.58 -17.93 11.97
CA PRO A 691 -46.77 -16.50 12.00
C PRO A 691 -46.52 -15.95 13.42
N SER A 692 -45.36 -15.37 13.62
CA SER A 692 -45.05 -14.68 14.88
C SER A 692 -45.21 -13.16 14.70
N ALA A 693 -45.83 -12.58 15.67
CA ALA A 693 -45.92 -11.15 16.08
C ALA A 693 -45.57 -10.09 15.00
N GLY A 694 -46.49 -9.16 14.79
CA GLY A 694 -46.27 -7.97 13.95
C GLY A 694 -45.03 -7.20 14.36
N ASN A 695 -44.46 -6.43 13.42
CA ASN A 695 -43.26 -5.61 13.64
C ASN A 695 -43.47 -4.62 14.81
N ARG A 696 -42.50 -4.54 15.71
CA ARG A 696 -42.53 -3.66 16.89
C ARG A 696 -42.05 -2.23 16.61
N VAL A 697 -41.48 -1.98 15.44
CA VAL A 697 -40.96 -0.69 15.01
C VAL A 697 -41.30 -0.49 13.53
N ALA A 698 -41.62 0.75 13.13
CA ALA A 698 -41.80 1.07 11.71
C ALA A 698 -40.49 0.84 10.94
N ALA A 699 -40.56 0.06 9.89
CA ALA A 699 -39.39 -0.33 9.09
C ALA A 699 -39.76 -0.42 7.61
N ASN A 700 -38.76 -0.39 6.73
CA ASN A 700 -38.99 -0.63 5.32
C ASN A 700 -39.06 -2.14 5.05
N CYS A 701 -39.96 -2.55 4.17
CA CYS A 701 -40.05 -3.93 3.73
C CYS A 701 -38.74 -4.35 3.02
N GLU A 702 -38.12 -5.42 3.49
CA GLU A 702 -36.87 -5.91 2.92
C GLU A 702 -36.99 -6.35 1.45
N ARG A 703 -38.19 -6.64 0.99
CA ARG A 703 -38.48 -7.13 -0.37
C ARG A 703 -38.82 -6.03 -1.38
N CYS A 704 -39.61 -5.02 -1.01
CA CYS A 704 -40.08 -3.99 -1.93
C CYS A 704 -39.72 -2.55 -1.51
N GLY A 705 -39.10 -2.35 -0.36
CA GLY A 705 -38.71 -1.04 0.14
C GLY A 705 -39.85 -0.20 0.72
N THR A 706 -41.13 -0.63 0.62
CA THR A 706 -42.28 0.12 1.12
C THR A 706 -42.20 0.26 2.62
N LYS A 707 -42.53 1.45 3.14
CA LYS A 707 -42.60 1.73 4.58
C LYS A 707 -43.75 0.99 5.24
N VAL A 708 -43.43 0.09 6.17
CA VAL A 708 -44.39 -0.74 6.89
C VAL A 708 -44.63 -0.16 8.28
N PRO A 709 -45.86 0.28 8.60
CA PRO A 709 -46.21 0.78 9.94
C PRO A 709 -46.04 -0.28 11.02
N VAL A 710 -45.94 0.17 12.28
CA VAL A 710 -45.88 -0.73 13.43
C VAL A 710 -47.12 -1.63 13.48
N GLY A 711 -46.94 -2.92 13.63
CA GLY A 711 -48.01 -3.90 13.69
C GLY A 711 -48.57 -4.39 12.35
N ALA A 712 -48.22 -3.76 11.22
CA ALA A 712 -48.77 -4.07 9.89
C ALA A 712 -47.96 -5.09 9.05
N GLY A 713 -46.73 -5.38 9.44
CA GLY A 713 -45.84 -6.29 8.73
C GLY A 713 -45.56 -7.59 9.47
N ARG A 714 -44.99 -8.56 8.76
CA ARG A 714 -44.45 -9.78 9.36
C ARG A 714 -42.97 -9.65 9.57
N THR A 715 -42.49 -10.15 10.71
CA THR A 715 -41.05 -10.18 11.05
C THR A 715 -40.54 -11.62 10.89
N ALA A 716 -39.44 -11.79 10.16
CA ALA A 716 -38.71 -13.05 10.09
C ALA A 716 -37.29 -12.85 10.62
N SER A 717 -36.76 -13.84 11.33
CA SER A 717 -35.40 -13.81 11.87
C SER A 717 -34.46 -14.66 10.99
N TYR A 718 -33.39 -14.04 10.51
CA TYR A 718 -32.29 -14.73 9.83
C TYR A 718 -31.03 -14.56 10.68
N GLY A 719 -30.69 -15.59 11.45
CA GLY A 719 -29.62 -15.52 12.44
C GLY A 719 -29.91 -14.48 13.51
N SER A 720 -28.99 -13.53 13.71
CA SER A 720 -29.14 -12.41 14.67
C SER A 720 -29.93 -11.22 14.14
N ARG A 721 -30.36 -11.22 12.86
CA ARG A 721 -31.05 -10.09 12.21
C ARG A 721 -32.53 -10.37 12.05
N ALA A 722 -33.39 -9.46 12.54
CA ALA A 722 -34.81 -9.47 12.29
C ALA A 722 -35.14 -8.56 11.09
N VAL A 723 -35.89 -9.07 10.12
CA VAL A 723 -36.32 -8.35 8.91
C VAL A 723 -37.84 -8.27 8.82
N VAL A 724 -38.37 -7.19 8.24
CA VAL A 724 -39.79 -6.92 8.14
C VAL A 724 -40.25 -7.03 6.69
N PHE A 725 -41.42 -7.69 6.48
CA PHE A 725 -42.06 -7.81 5.16
C PHE A 725 -43.48 -7.20 5.22
N CYS A 726 -43.90 -6.47 4.18
CA CYS A 726 -45.22 -5.84 4.13
C CYS A 726 -46.37 -6.84 3.96
N SER A 727 -46.16 -7.93 3.22
CA SER A 727 -47.14 -9.00 2.99
C SER A 727 -46.45 -10.28 2.54
N PRO A 728 -47.08 -11.47 2.69
CA PRO A 728 -46.55 -12.73 2.17
C PRO A 728 -46.41 -12.77 0.63
N SER A 729 -47.26 -11.98 -0.05
CA SER A 729 -47.34 -11.87 -1.53
C SER A 729 -46.67 -10.62 -2.08
N CYS A 730 -45.76 -9.99 -1.33
CA CYS A 730 -45.03 -8.81 -1.79
C CYS A 730 -44.24 -9.09 -3.08
N PRO A 731 -44.49 -8.37 -4.18
CA PRO A 731 -43.79 -8.63 -5.47
C PRO A 731 -42.29 -8.35 -5.37
N HIS A 732 -41.50 -9.15 -6.05
CA HIS A 732 -40.06 -8.93 -6.19
C HIS A 732 -39.82 -7.69 -7.05
N PRO A 733 -38.85 -6.82 -6.72
CA PRO A 733 -38.43 -5.74 -7.62
C PRO A 733 -37.72 -6.36 -8.82
N GLY A 734 -38.44 -6.68 -9.88
CA GLY A 734 -37.90 -7.34 -11.08
C GLY A 734 -38.93 -7.81 -12.10
N ASN A 735 -40.21 -7.70 -11.82
CA ASN A 735 -41.26 -8.12 -12.74
C ASN A 735 -42.29 -6.99 -12.94
N THR A 736 -41.93 -5.94 -13.66
CA THR A 736 -42.86 -4.98 -14.26
C THR A 736 -42.94 -5.24 -15.75
N SER A 737 -43.62 -6.34 -16.12
CA SER A 737 -44.32 -6.47 -17.39
C SER A 737 -45.76 -6.87 -17.06
N ALA A 738 -46.59 -5.90 -16.75
CA ALA A 738 -48.04 -6.09 -16.65
C ALA A 738 -48.68 -4.91 -17.30
N GLN A 739 -49.16 -5.17 -18.48
CA GLN A 739 -50.50 -4.95 -19.01
C GLN A 739 -51.28 -3.79 -18.34
N ASP A 740 -51.38 -2.75 -19.09
CA ASP A 740 -52.34 -1.65 -18.91
C ASP A 740 -53.75 -2.14 -19.28
N PRO A 741 -54.73 -2.14 -18.36
CA PRO A 741 -56.11 -2.39 -18.70
C PRO A 741 -56.90 -1.05 -18.72
N ASN A 742 -56.72 -0.26 -19.77
CA ASN A 742 -57.73 0.73 -20.20
C ASN A 742 -57.38 1.26 -21.60
N ARG A 743 -57.86 0.54 -22.60
CA ARG A 743 -58.19 1.08 -23.88
C ARG A 743 -59.68 0.79 -24.13
N GLU A 744 -60.48 1.77 -23.85
CA GLU A 744 -61.60 2.21 -24.69
C GLU A 744 -61.49 3.70 -24.96
#